data_2a760931bf7fce63da82961beec229b0
#
_entry.id   2a760931bf7fce63da82961beec229b0
#
_cell.length_a   1.000
_cell.length_b   1.000
_cell.length_c   1.000
_cell.angle_alpha   90.00
_cell.angle_beta   90.00
_cell.angle_gamma   90.00
#
_symmetry.space_group_name_H-M   'P 1'
#
loop_
_entity.id
_entity.type
_entity.pdbx_description
1 polymer ?
#
loop_
_entity_poly.entity_id
_entity_poly.type
_entity_poly.pdbx_seq_one_letter_code
_entity_poly.pdbx_strand_id
1 'polypeptide(L)'
;MKKIFLAFFLIGIVNLGFSQITPTRDKSKSQSQDGLIQNDNYQEDSYQGSTKSTSNKNLKNKDAKIEQYLIISQERDTTYVDTTLRVKRDYKFNYLRKDNFNLISFSNVGQSYNTLIYNLEDSNLMPSFGARARHFNYMEIEDINYYHVPTPFTELYYKTAFSQGQQIDAFFTVNTSKQFNFSIAYKGMRSLGKYQHALTSTGNFRFTSSYKTKNNRYIANGHIVMQDLMNEENGGIQDSNVPYFESGNPEFKDRSVLAVNFNDAENILKGKRFFLDHRYKLLQEKDSLAKNKLSIGNIISFEDKYYEYNQEDQNDYFGEAFQQEDLRDRVTLEDFYTQLYAEYSNSILGKIKFQIAYNNFNYGYDKVTFIDNTLITNRLLGDVYSVGGTYSKKIKKFSLEGNFGLNISGDFEGNYITGKAAYQFTDDIEFSAKINHNSKAPNYNYLLYQSVYQSYNWQTNFNNVKTQNVEFALNSNKIANVSVDITSINDYTYFKKVTDTGSIKPFQSDKSISYLTVKLEKEIKYKKFALDNSIVYQTVKDDNNVFNVPEIVTRNTLYYSNYFFKKALFLQTGVTFNYFSKYYMNGYDPLLAEFYVQTDREYGGFPRFDFFVNAKIQQARIYIKAEHFNSAWTGYDYYSAPNHPYRDFTIRFGIVWNFFL
;
A
#
# COMPACT_ATOMS: atom_id res chain seq x y z
N MET A 1 21.34 -14.96 30.12
CA MET A 1 20.83 -13.76 30.80
C MET A 1 21.52 -12.46 30.38
N LYS A 2 22.84 -12.28 30.40
CA LYS A 2 23.50 -11.01 30.01
C LYS A 2 23.24 -10.56 28.52
N LYS A 3 23.05 -11.48 27.58
CA LYS A 3 22.78 -11.14 26.16
C LYS A 3 21.33 -10.78 25.88
N ILE A 4 20.38 -11.21 26.70
CA ILE A 4 18.97 -10.84 26.63
C ILE A 4 18.80 -9.42 27.20
N PHE A 5 19.54 -9.07 28.25
CA PHE A 5 19.56 -7.71 28.80
C PHE A 5 20.11 -6.66 27.82
N LEU A 6 21.03 -7.03 26.94
CA LEU A 6 21.56 -6.11 25.91
C LEU A 6 20.53 -5.82 24.80
N ALA A 7 19.70 -6.80 24.44
CA ALA A 7 18.63 -6.60 23.48
C ALA A 7 17.52 -5.69 24.05
N PHE A 8 17.13 -5.87 25.30
CA PHE A 8 16.19 -4.98 25.98
C PHE A 8 16.76 -3.57 26.22
N PHE A 9 18.06 -3.44 26.43
CA PHE A 9 18.73 -2.15 26.59
C PHE A 9 18.78 -1.36 25.27
N LEU A 10 18.97 -2.03 24.12
CA LEU A 10 18.89 -1.41 22.79
C LEU A 10 17.46 -0.96 22.43
N ILE A 11 16.43 -1.70 22.82
CA ILE A 11 15.02 -1.32 22.67
C ILE A 11 14.68 -0.11 23.57
N GLY A 12 15.27 -0.03 24.76
CA GLY A 12 15.10 1.09 25.69
C GLY A 12 15.72 2.41 25.18
N ILE A 13 16.84 2.34 24.44
CA ILE A 13 17.50 3.54 23.87
C ILE A 13 16.68 4.12 22.72
N VAL A 14 15.96 3.30 21.93
CA VAL A 14 15.09 3.78 20.86
C VAL A 14 13.89 4.57 21.41
N ASN A 15 13.39 4.24 22.61
CA ASN A 15 12.29 4.99 23.25
C ASN A 15 12.71 6.31 23.88
N LEU A 16 14.01 6.54 24.16
CA LEU A 16 14.51 7.78 24.74
C LEU A 16 14.88 8.85 23.69
N GLY A 17 14.91 8.48 22.39
CA GLY A 17 15.28 9.38 21.29
C GLY A 17 14.13 10.21 20.69
N PHE A 18 12.88 9.93 21.04
CA PHE A 18 11.69 10.61 20.46
C PHE A 18 10.88 11.35 21.53
N SER A 19 11.51 12.20 22.29
CA SER A 19 10.83 13.17 23.13
C SER A 19 10.68 14.48 22.34
N GLN A 20 9.47 14.72 21.88
CA GLN A 20 8.81 16.01 21.62
C GLN A 20 9.63 17.14 20.97
N ILE A 21 9.37 17.37 19.69
CA ILE A 21 9.38 18.74 19.15
C ILE A 21 7.91 19.13 18.94
N THR A 22 7.31 19.75 19.92
CA THR A 22 6.08 20.53 19.79
C THR A 22 6.49 21.91 19.23
N PRO A 23 5.89 22.41 18.15
CA PRO A 23 6.12 23.79 17.74
C PRO A 23 5.28 24.72 18.60
N THR A 24 5.90 25.33 19.58
CA THR A 24 5.34 26.51 20.25
C THR A 24 5.25 27.65 19.26
N ARG A 25 4.03 28.14 19.10
CA ARG A 25 3.68 29.31 18.33
C ARG A 25 3.96 30.53 19.21
N ASP A 26 5.13 31.15 19.05
CA ASP A 26 5.39 32.46 19.65
C ASP A 26 5.20 33.58 18.62
N LYS A 27 4.22 34.45 18.93
CA LYS A 27 4.05 35.74 18.32
C LYS A 27 4.89 36.76 19.09
N SER A 28 5.95 37.32 18.49
CA SER A 28 6.34 38.73 18.80
C SER A 28 7.28 39.31 17.75
N LYS A 29 6.78 40.35 17.13
CA LYS A 29 7.32 41.65 16.70
C LYS A 29 8.81 41.80 16.37
N SER A 30 8.94 42.31 15.15
CA SER A 30 10.04 43.07 14.55
C SER A 30 10.84 44.01 15.47
N GLN A 31 12.15 44.02 15.26
CA GLN A 31 12.89 45.29 15.11
C GLN A 31 14.22 45.04 14.38
N SER A 32 14.47 45.92 13.41
CA SER A 32 15.67 46.05 12.62
C SER A 32 16.81 46.67 13.43
N GLN A 33 18.06 46.26 13.18
CA GLN A 33 19.18 47.22 13.15
C GLN A 33 20.39 46.62 12.41
N ASP A 34 20.95 47.47 11.56
CA ASP A 34 22.20 47.33 10.82
C ASP A 34 23.45 47.30 11.71
N GLY A 35 24.55 46.74 11.20
CA GLY A 35 25.88 46.93 11.78
C GLY A 35 26.99 46.06 11.22
N LEU A 36 27.56 46.48 10.07
CA LEU A 36 28.99 46.55 9.69
C LEU A 36 30.05 45.56 10.22
N ILE A 37 30.62 44.77 9.32
CA ILE A 37 32.04 44.52 8.94
C ILE A 37 33.09 44.53 10.07
N GLN A 38 33.84 43.41 10.18
CA GLN A 38 35.33 43.48 10.21
C GLN A 38 35.96 42.14 9.80
N ASN A 39 36.90 42.26 8.86
CA ASN A 39 37.93 41.27 8.49
C ASN A 39 38.89 41.05 9.64
N ASP A 40 39.32 39.82 9.86
CA ASP A 40 40.65 39.55 10.35
C ASP A 40 41.24 38.29 9.71
N ASN A 41 42.37 38.52 9.04
CA ASN A 41 43.32 37.56 8.53
C ASN A 41 43.94 36.74 9.67
N TYR A 42 44.06 35.43 9.51
CA TYR A 42 45.10 34.64 10.16
C TYR A 42 45.82 33.71 9.19
N GLN A 43 47.14 33.77 9.29
CA GLN A 43 48.18 33.20 8.51
C GLN A 43 48.19 31.65 8.57
N GLU A 44 48.61 31.07 7.46
CA GLU A 44 49.10 29.68 7.33
C GLU A 44 50.33 29.45 8.21
N ASP A 45 50.28 28.42 9.03
CA ASP A 45 51.48 27.79 9.55
C ASP A 45 51.55 26.32 9.09
N SER A 46 52.56 26.07 8.28
CA SER A 46 52.92 24.78 7.74
C SER A 46 53.48 23.86 8.81
N TYR A 47 52.80 22.73 9.10
CA TYR A 47 53.45 21.58 9.76
C TYR A 47 53.52 20.39 8.79
N GLN A 48 54.74 20.16 8.31
CA GLN A 48 55.12 18.89 7.67
C GLN A 48 55.27 17.81 8.74
N GLY A 49 54.29 16.92 8.79
CA GLY A 49 54.35 15.68 9.52
C GLY A 49 54.08 14.51 8.57
N SER A 50 55.09 13.85 8.10
CA SER A 50 54.98 12.64 7.28
C SER A 50 54.49 11.48 8.11
N THR A 51 53.23 11.19 8.05
CA THR A 51 52.68 9.88 8.39
C THR A 51 52.17 9.22 7.12
N LYS A 52 52.86 8.19 6.65
CA LYS A 52 52.37 7.25 5.64
C LYS A 52 51.09 6.60 6.17
N SER A 53 49.95 7.22 5.90
CA SER A 53 48.70 6.52 5.97
C SER A 53 48.62 5.63 4.73
N THR A 54 48.75 4.34 4.94
CA THR A 54 48.28 3.32 3.97
C THR A 54 46.79 3.52 3.80
N SER A 55 46.42 4.40 2.88
CA SER A 55 45.04 4.48 2.40
C SER A 55 44.74 3.12 1.76
N ASN A 56 43.99 2.27 2.47
CA ASN A 56 43.22 1.23 1.81
C ASN A 56 42.33 1.93 0.79
N LYS A 57 42.83 2.02 -0.44
CA LYS A 57 41.99 2.32 -1.60
C LYS A 57 40.94 1.22 -1.61
N ASN A 58 39.74 1.50 -1.11
CA ASN A 58 38.57 0.70 -1.38
C ASN A 58 38.47 0.57 -2.89
N LEU A 59 38.90 -0.58 -3.40
CA LEU A 59 38.77 -0.95 -4.80
C LEU A 59 37.27 -0.94 -5.08
N LYS A 60 36.79 0.12 -5.75
CA LYS A 60 35.48 0.12 -6.39
C LYS A 60 35.43 -1.16 -7.21
N ASN A 61 34.47 -2.03 -6.92
CA ASN A 61 34.24 -3.21 -7.75
C ASN A 61 33.67 -2.73 -9.10
N LYS A 62 34.56 -2.26 -9.98
CA LYS A 62 34.20 -1.71 -11.29
C LYS A 62 33.52 -2.73 -12.21
N ASP A 63 33.61 -4.02 -11.84
CA ASP A 63 33.07 -5.13 -12.61
C ASP A 63 31.70 -5.62 -12.07
N ALA A 64 31.13 -4.95 -11.06
CA ALA A 64 29.81 -5.30 -10.52
C ALA A 64 28.71 -5.13 -11.56
N LYS A 65 28.04 -6.24 -11.88
CA LYS A 65 26.91 -6.27 -12.84
C LYS A 65 25.60 -6.00 -12.11
N ILE A 66 24.62 -5.45 -12.83
CA ILE A 66 23.33 -5.10 -12.27
C ILE A 66 22.58 -6.32 -11.70
N GLU A 67 22.75 -7.50 -12.27
CA GLU A 67 22.15 -8.75 -11.84
C GLU A 67 22.66 -9.24 -10.47
N GLN A 68 23.73 -8.62 -9.94
CA GLN A 68 24.27 -8.91 -8.62
C GLN A 68 23.61 -8.04 -7.50
N TYR A 69 22.85 -7.00 -7.89
CA TYR A 69 22.09 -6.17 -6.95
C TYR A 69 20.73 -6.79 -6.73
N LEU A 70 20.66 -7.75 -5.78
CA LEU A 70 19.50 -8.59 -5.58
C LEU A 70 18.48 -7.93 -4.67
N ILE A 71 17.21 -8.10 -5.03
CA ILE A 71 16.01 -7.77 -4.23
C ILE A 71 15.34 -9.10 -3.91
N ILE A 72 15.08 -9.36 -2.64
CA ILE A 72 14.51 -10.60 -2.13
C ILE A 72 13.17 -10.27 -1.47
N SER A 73 12.07 -10.83 -1.98
CA SER A 73 10.73 -10.67 -1.40
C SER A 73 10.55 -11.48 -0.11
N GLN A 74 9.41 -11.29 0.57
CA GLN A 74 9.01 -12.11 1.72
C GLN A 74 8.82 -13.58 1.32
N GLU A 75 8.33 -13.86 0.12
CA GLU A 75 8.16 -15.19 -0.44
C GLU A 75 9.50 -15.82 -0.90
N ARG A 76 10.59 -15.02 -0.77
CA ARG A 76 11.96 -15.40 -1.13
C ARG A 76 12.21 -15.47 -2.63
N ASP A 77 11.37 -14.86 -3.41
CA ASP A 77 11.64 -14.63 -4.82
C ASP A 77 12.76 -13.62 -4.97
N THR A 78 13.65 -13.87 -5.89
CA THR A 78 14.81 -13.02 -6.10
C THR A 78 14.72 -12.35 -7.46
N THR A 79 14.74 -11.03 -7.44
CA THR A 79 14.87 -10.16 -8.61
C THR A 79 16.11 -9.29 -8.47
N TYR A 80 16.37 -8.41 -9.42
CA TYR A 80 17.48 -7.46 -9.32
C TYR A 80 17.01 -6.04 -9.58
N VAL A 81 17.82 -5.08 -9.14
CA VAL A 81 17.53 -3.66 -9.28
C VAL A 81 17.35 -3.30 -10.76
N ASP A 82 16.18 -2.79 -11.10
CA ASP A 82 15.85 -2.33 -12.44
C ASP A 82 16.23 -0.87 -12.62
N THR A 83 17.30 -0.62 -13.36
CA THR A 83 17.75 0.73 -13.74
C THR A 83 17.20 1.18 -15.08
N THR A 84 16.35 0.38 -15.74
CA THR A 84 15.76 0.75 -17.02
C THR A 84 14.61 1.74 -16.80
N LEU A 85 14.43 2.65 -17.73
CA LEU A 85 13.27 3.50 -17.77
C LEU A 85 12.10 2.73 -18.36
N ARG A 86 11.05 2.54 -17.57
CA ARG A 86 9.80 1.94 -18.03
C ARG A 86 8.65 2.92 -17.85
N VAL A 87 7.97 3.29 -18.94
CA VAL A 87 6.76 4.11 -18.94
C VAL A 87 5.73 3.58 -17.95
N LYS A 88 5.60 2.25 -17.89
CA LYS A 88 4.61 1.56 -17.07
C LYS A 88 4.77 1.75 -15.56
N ARG A 89 5.90 2.21 -15.08
CA ARG A 89 6.18 2.33 -13.64
C ARG A 89 5.66 3.61 -13.03
N ASP A 90 5.84 4.76 -13.67
CA ASP A 90 5.54 6.03 -13.02
C ASP A 90 4.03 6.33 -13.00
N TYR A 91 3.35 6.23 -14.13
CA TYR A 91 1.94 6.62 -14.22
C TYR A 91 0.96 5.58 -13.66
N LYS A 92 1.42 4.33 -13.48
CA LYS A 92 0.62 3.24 -12.91
C LYS A 92 0.59 3.23 -11.38
N PHE A 93 1.48 3.95 -10.72
CA PHE A 93 1.77 3.76 -9.31
C PHE A 93 1.01 4.73 -8.40
N ASN A 94 0.51 4.20 -7.28
CA ASN A 94 0.10 4.97 -6.12
C ASN A 94 1.32 5.49 -5.32
N TYR A 95 1.06 6.01 -4.12
CA TYR A 95 2.11 6.49 -3.21
C TYR A 95 3.20 5.45 -2.92
N LEU A 96 2.83 4.17 -2.78
CA LEU A 96 3.77 3.08 -2.52
C LEU A 96 4.47 2.56 -3.79
N ARG A 97 4.20 3.16 -4.96
CA ARG A 97 4.72 2.72 -6.27
C ARG A 97 4.15 1.36 -6.70
N LYS A 98 2.93 1.05 -6.27
CA LYS A 98 2.11 -0.09 -6.74
C LYS A 98 1.21 0.33 -7.89
N ASP A 99 0.89 -0.59 -8.80
CA ASP A 99 -0.07 -0.34 -9.87
C ASP A 99 -1.46 -0.07 -9.27
N ASN A 100 -2.07 1.05 -9.65
CA ASN A 100 -3.37 1.50 -9.18
C ASN A 100 -4.48 1.42 -10.25
N PHE A 101 -4.36 0.51 -11.22
CA PHE A 101 -5.34 0.35 -12.30
C PHE A 101 -6.75 0.06 -11.78
N ASN A 102 -6.84 -0.69 -10.69
CA ASN A 102 -8.09 -1.06 -10.01
C ASN A 102 -8.65 0.03 -9.08
N LEU A 103 -8.06 1.23 -9.06
CA LEU A 103 -8.37 2.28 -8.11
C LEU A 103 -8.57 3.63 -8.80
N ILE A 104 -9.44 4.48 -8.23
CA ILE A 104 -9.49 5.90 -8.53
C ILE A 104 -9.09 6.70 -7.29
N SER A 105 -8.08 7.57 -7.42
CA SER A 105 -7.58 8.41 -6.33
C SER A 105 -8.49 9.59 -6.06
N PHE A 106 -8.55 10.07 -4.83
CA PHE A 106 -9.14 11.35 -4.47
C PHE A 106 -8.32 12.51 -5.05
N SER A 107 -8.83 13.73 -4.89
CA SER A 107 -8.26 14.93 -5.52
C SER A 107 -6.83 15.19 -5.13
N ASN A 108 -6.48 15.05 -3.84
CA ASN A 108 -5.13 15.29 -3.35
C ASN A 108 -4.29 14.01 -3.32
N VAL A 109 -2.97 14.15 -3.47
CA VAL A 109 -2.02 13.03 -3.33
C VAL A 109 -1.94 12.67 -1.85
N GLY A 110 -2.01 11.35 -1.55
CA GLY A 110 -1.98 10.85 -0.17
C GLY A 110 -3.35 10.67 0.49
N GLN A 111 -4.39 11.23 -0.08
CA GLN A 111 -5.77 10.87 0.29
C GLN A 111 -6.08 9.42 -0.11
N SER A 112 -7.29 8.99 0.14
CA SER A 112 -7.78 7.65 -0.15
C SER A 112 -7.93 7.36 -1.66
N TYR A 113 -8.33 6.14 -1.94
CA TYR A 113 -8.70 5.63 -3.26
C TYR A 113 -10.02 4.90 -3.16
N ASN A 114 -10.91 5.09 -4.13
CA ASN A 114 -12.08 4.25 -4.28
C ASN A 114 -11.77 3.06 -5.19
N THR A 115 -12.36 1.90 -4.91
CA THR A 115 -12.09 0.65 -5.62
C THR A 115 -12.99 0.54 -6.84
N LEU A 116 -12.38 0.33 -8.01
CA LEU A 116 -13.07 0.08 -9.28
C LEU A 116 -13.13 -1.42 -9.61
N ILE A 117 -12.11 -2.19 -9.20
CA ILE A 117 -12.00 -3.64 -9.44
C ILE A 117 -11.57 -4.29 -8.13
N TYR A 118 -12.39 -5.17 -7.60
CA TYR A 118 -12.10 -5.86 -6.34
C TYR A 118 -11.21 -7.09 -6.58
N ASN A 119 -10.17 -7.22 -5.76
CA ASN A 119 -9.47 -8.49 -5.56
C ASN A 119 -9.97 -9.10 -4.25
N LEU A 120 -10.64 -10.23 -4.37
CA LEU A 120 -11.29 -10.93 -3.25
C LEU A 120 -10.51 -12.17 -2.78
N GLU A 121 -9.31 -12.39 -3.34
CA GLU A 121 -8.40 -13.40 -2.85
C GLU A 121 -7.78 -12.96 -1.52
N ASP A 122 -7.86 -13.81 -0.53
CA ASP A 122 -7.27 -13.58 0.78
C ASP A 122 -6.80 -14.90 1.39
N SER A 123 -5.68 -14.86 2.09
CA SER A 123 -5.11 -15.96 2.86
C SER A 123 -4.90 -15.60 4.33
N ASN A 124 -5.45 -14.47 4.80
CA ASN A 124 -5.42 -14.10 6.20
C ASN A 124 -6.54 -14.83 6.97
N LEU A 125 -6.22 -15.24 8.19
CA LEU A 125 -7.14 -15.93 9.09
C LEU A 125 -7.72 -14.99 10.15
N MET A 126 -7.11 -13.81 10.34
CA MET A 126 -7.52 -12.81 11.32
C MET A 126 -8.34 -11.70 10.65
N PRO A 127 -9.25 -11.03 11.39
CA PRO A 127 -9.90 -9.81 10.94
C PRO A 127 -8.87 -8.75 10.55
N SER A 128 -9.17 -7.99 9.51
CA SER A 128 -8.34 -6.84 9.15
C SER A 128 -8.61 -5.67 10.10
N PHE A 129 -7.60 -4.84 10.37
CA PHE A 129 -7.81 -3.56 11.05
C PHE A 129 -8.81 -2.70 10.26
N GLY A 130 -9.68 -1.94 10.96
CA GLY A 130 -10.60 -0.99 10.34
C GLY A 130 -9.89 0.16 9.61
N ALA A 131 -10.61 1.23 9.31
CA ALA A 131 -10.10 2.38 8.56
C ALA A 131 -9.48 1.96 7.20
N ARG A 132 -10.18 1.09 6.47
CA ARG A 132 -9.65 0.47 5.22
C ARG A 132 -9.31 1.47 4.15
N ALA A 133 -10.01 2.60 4.08
CA ALA A 133 -9.71 3.68 3.15
C ALA A 133 -8.31 4.30 3.35
N ARG A 134 -7.71 4.16 4.55
CA ARG A 134 -6.34 4.66 4.84
C ARG A 134 -5.25 3.64 4.50
N HIS A 135 -5.60 2.35 4.37
CA HIS A 135 -4.62 1.28 4.15
C HIS A 135 -4.05 1.23 2.72
N PHE A 136 -4.63 1.93 1.73
CA PHE A 136 -4.05 2.03 0.38
C PHE A 136 -2.62 2.62 0.36
N ASN A 137 -2.29 3.43 1.37
CA ASN A 137 -0.98 4.05 1.54
C ASN A 137 -0.16 3.44 2.68
N TYR A 138 -0.66 2.40 3.33
CA TYR A 138 0.01 1.67 4.40
C TYR A 138 0.89 0.55 3.81
N MET A 139 2.09 0.37 4.37
CA MET A 139 3.01 -0.72 3.97
C MET A 139 2.75 -1.95 4.82
N GLU A 140 2.25 -2.99 4.20
CA GLU A 140 2.09 -4.30 4.82
C GLU A 140 3.40 -5.11 4.79
N ILE A 141 3.41 -6.32 5.37
CA ILE A 141 4.61 -7.18 5.45
C ILE A 141 5.14 -7.48 4.04
N GLU A 142 4.25 -7.75 3.09
CA GLU A 142 4.57 -8.13 1.72
C GLU A 142 5.22 -7.00 0.91
N ASP A 143 5.08 -5.75 1.36
CA ASP A 143 5.71 -4.58 0.72
C ASP A 143 7.20 -4.43 1.05
N ILE A 144 7.69 -5.20 2.02
CA ILE A 144 9.05 -5.06 2.52
C ILE A 144 9.96 -6.08 1.86
N ASN A 145 11.00 -5.59 1.18
CA ASN A 145 12.00 -6.41 0.53
C ASN A 145 13.33 -6.38 1.30
N TYR A 146 14.12 -7.44 1.14
CA TYR A 146 15.48 -7.55 1.61
C TYR A 146 16.46 -7.47 0.44
N TYR A 147 17.73 -7.20 0.73
CA TYR A 147 18.69 -6.89 -0.32
C TYR A 147 20.00 -7.65 -0.13
N HIS A 148 20.72 -7.85 -1.25
CA HIS A 148 22.10 -8.29 -1.24
C HIS A 148 22.81 -7.62 -2.41
N VAL A 149 23.82 -6.78 -2.11
CA VAL A 149 24.47 -5.91 -3.10
C VAL A 149 25.99 -6.07 -3.08
N PRO A 150 26.67 -6.03 -4.25
CA PRO A 150 28.12 -6.15 -4.32
C PRO A 150 28.84 -4.87 -3.88
N THR A 151 28.21 -3.71 -4.03
CA THR A 151 28.66 -2.38 -3.57
C THR A 151 27.50 -1.65 -2.94
N PRO A 152 27.73 -0.62 -2.10
CA PRO A 152 26.65 0.22 -1.59
C PRO A 152 25.79 0.78 -2.72
N PHE A 153 24.48 0.76 -2.51
CA PHE A 153 23.51 1.24 -3.47
C PHE A 153 22.55 2.24 -2.81
N THR A 154 22.36 3.39 -3.47
CA THR A 154 21.43 4.43 -3.04
C THR A 154 20.47 4.76 -4.17
N GLU A 155 19.19 4.86 -3.88
CA GLU A 155 18.17 5.42 -4.78
C GLU A 155 17.54 6.64 -4.10
N LEU A 156 17.54 7.77 -4.80
CA LEU A 156 16.83 8.97 -4.42
C LEU A 156 15.70 9.23 -5.42
N TYR A 157 14.48 9.25 -4.94
CA TYR A 157 13.30 9.61 -5.73
C TYR A 157 12.70 10.89 -5.18
N TYR A 158 12.42 11.83 -6.05
CA TYR A 158 11.71 13.06 -5.76
C TYR A 158 10.62 13.27 -6.80
N LYS A 159 9.43 13.65 -6.38
CA LYS A 159 8.32 14.02 -7.25
C LYS A 159 7.56 15.18 -6.65
N THR A 160 7.17 16.13 -7.47
CA THR A 160 6.35 17.28 -7.06
C THR A 160 5.16 17.44 -7.98
N ALA A 161 4.10 18.02 -7.46
CA ALA A 161 3.02 18.58 -8.25
C ALA A 161 3.07 20.10 -8.06
N PHE A 162 3.08 20.84 -9.16
CA PHE A 162 3.07 22.30 -9.09
C PHE A 162 1.87 22.78 -8.24
N SER A 163 2.14 23.61 -7.25
CA SER A 163 1.19 24.19 -6.30
C SER A 163 0.52 23.21 -5.31
N GLN A 164 0.91 21.92 -5.27
CA GLN A 164 0.20 20.94 -4.43
C GLN A 164 1.06 20.20 -3.43
N GLY A 165 2.35 19.97 -3.70
CA GLY A 165 3.16 19.24 -2.74
C GLY A 165 4.32 18.47 -3.33
N GLN A 166 4.96 17.69 -2.47
CA GLN A 166 6.19 16.94 -2.80
C GLN A 166 6.16 15.55 -2.19
N GLN A 167 6.84 14.63 -2.87
CA GLN A 167 7.09 13.26 -2.43
C GLN A 167 8.58 12.98 -2.51
N ILE A 168 9.13 12.39 -1.46
CA ILE A 168 10.51 11.93 -1.37
C ILE A 168 10.49 10.43 -1.06
N ASP A 169 11.37 9.64 -1.69
CA ASP A 169 11.63 8.25 -1.34
C ASP A 169 13.16 8.04 -1.41
N ALA A 170 13.81 8.02 -0.26
CA ALA A 170 15.23 7.82 -0.12
C ALA A 170 15.50 6.40 0.38
N PHE A 171 16.38 5.69 -0.31
CA PHE A 171 16.73 4.31 -0.03
C PHE A 171 18.24 4.11 -0.08
N PHE A 172 18.78 3.45 0.91
CA PHE A 172 20.19 3.06 1.00
C PHE A 172 20.32 1.60 1.42
N THR A 173 21.20 0.84 0.78
CA THR A 173 21.52 -0.53 1.16
C THR A 173 22.99 -0.84 0.99
N VAL A 174 23.55 -1.66 1.89
CA VAL A 174 24.95 -2.05 1.87
C VAL A 174 25.15 -3.45 2.48
N ASN A 175 26.04 -4.20 1.87
CA ASN A 175 26.61 -5.38 2.49
C ASN A 175 27.84 -4.99 3.31
N THR A 176 27.77 -5.09 4.64
CA THR A 176 28.95 -4.89 5.51
C THR A 176 29.88 -6.10 5.52
N SER A 177 29.35 -7.25 5.12
CA SER A 177 30.11 -8.48 4.88
C SER A 177 29.38 -9.33 3.84
N LYS A 178 30.01 -10.42 3.37
CA LYS A 178 29.34 -11.40 2.48
C LYS A 178 28.13 -12.08 3.15
N GLN A 179 28.01 -11.98 4.46
CA GLN A 179 26.98 -12.61 5.28
C GLN A 179 25.87 -11.66 5.70
N PHE A 180 26.12 -10.36 5.75
CA PHE A 180 25.18 -9.40 6.33
C PHE A 180 24.96 -8.19 5.44
N ASN A 181 23.69 -7.94 5.16
CA ASN A 181 23.18 -6.74 4.50
C ASN A 181 22.25 -5.99 5.46
N PHE A 182 22.24 -4.68 5.38
CA PHE A 182 21.16 -3.85 5.91
C PHE A 182 20.74 -2.78 4.92
N SER A 183 19.50 -2.32 5.06
CA SER A 183 19.02 -1.14 4.33
C SER A 183 18.25 -0.20 5.25
N ILE A 184 18.25 1.08 4.87
CA ILE A 184 17.47 2.14 5.50
C ILE A 184 16.71 2.86 4.39
N ALA A 185 15.44 3.12 4.62
CA ALA A 185 14.63 3.88 3.68
C ALA A 185 13.65 4.80 4.41
N TYR A 186 13.38 5.93 3.79
CA TYR A 186 12.34 6.86 4.22
C TYR A 186 11.54 7.32 3.02
N LYS A 187 10.22 7.19 3.10
CA LYS A 187 9.28 7.71 2.12
C LYS A 187 8.37 8.70 2.80
N GLY A 188 8.44 9.95 2.36
CA GLY A 188 7.63 11.05 2.87
C GLY A 188 6.86 11.74 1.76
N MET A 189 5.70 12.27 2.11
CA MET A 189 4.91 13.09 1.21
C MET A 189 4.14 14.14 2.01
N ARG A 190 4.06 15.34 1.45
CA ARG A 190 3.19 16.41 1.95
C ARG A 190 2.53 17.10 0.77
N SER A 191 1.21 17.30 0.83
CA SER A 191 0.44 17.97 -0.21
C SER A 191 -0.71 18.76 0.41
N LEU A 192 -0.86 20.03 0.03
CA LEU A 192 -1.92 20.90 0.55
C LEU A 192 -3.30 20.61 -0.04
N GLY A 193 -3.33 20.08 -1.30
CA GLY A 193 -4.59 19.97 -2.03
C GLY A 193 -5.08 21.29 -2.61
N LYS A 194 -6.19 21.25 -3.34
CA LYS A 194 -6.84 22.42 -3.95
C LYS A 194 -8.11 22.84 -3.22
N TYR A 195 -8.75 21.93 -2.51
CA TYR A 195 -9.96 22.17 -1.74
C TYR A 195 -9.60 22.65 -0.33
N GLN A 196 -10.54 23.30 0.34
CA GLN A 196 -10.38 23.67 1.74
C GLN A 196 -10.11 22.43 2.58
N HIS A 197 -9.25 22.56 3.59
CA HIS A 197 -8.95 21.53 4.59
C HIS A 197 -8.71 20.13 3.98
N ALA A 198 -7.66 20.02 3.15
CA ALA A 198 -7.35 18.82 2.40
C ALA A 198 -5.86 18.45 2.44
N LEU A 199 -5.11 18.96 3.41
CA LEU A 199 -3.70 18.64 3.60
C LEU A 199 -3.51 17.15 3.83
N THR A 200 -2.48 16.59 3.22
CA THR A 200 -2.00 15.24 3.51
C THR A 200 -0.53 15.29 3.92
N SER A 201 -0.17 14.51 4.93
CA SER A 201 1.22 14.35 5.37
C SER A 201 1.48 12.90 5.74
N THR A 202 2.41 12.25 5.04
CA THR A 202 2.71 10.84 5.28
C THR A 202 4.19 10.61 5.43
N GLY A 203 4.56 9.71 6.33
CA GLY A 203 5.92 9.28 6.57
C GLY A 203 6.01 7.76 6.76
N ASN A 204 6.95 7.10 6.08
CA ASN A 204 7.22 5.69 6.23
C ASN A 204 8.73 5.48 6.37
N PHE A 205 9.17 5.14 7.56
CA PHE A 205 10.55 4.71 7.83
C PHE A 205 10.64 3.19 7.76
N ARG A 206 11.71 2.68 7.14
CA ARG A 206 11.99 1.24 7.01
C ARG A 206 13.45 0.98 7.32
N PHE A 207 13.69 0.00 8.17
CA PHE A 207 14.98 -0.64 8.34
C PHE A 207 14.85 -2.12 8.03
N THR A 208 15.71 -2.67 7.17
CA THR A 208 15.72 -4.11 6.88
C THR A 208 17.11 -4.69 7.09
N SER A 209 17.17 -5.94 7.47
CA SER A 209 18.42 -6.67 7.59
C SER A 209 18.29 -8.10 7.06
N SER A 210 19.33 -8.59 6.42
CA SER A 210 19.43 -9.98 5.95
C SER A 210 20.77 -10.54 6.39
N TYR A 211 20.71 -11.68 7.07
CA TYR A 211 21.91 -12.38 7.55
C TYR A 211 21.90 -13.83 7.10
N LYS A 212 23.09 -14.33 6.69
CA LYS A 212 23.33 -15.75 6.41
C LYS A 212 24.69 -16.18 6.95
N THR A 213 24.74 -17.34 7.57
CA THR A 213 26.03 -17.92 8.02
C THR A 213 26.92 -18.30 6.83
N LYS A 214 28.25 -18.40 7.05
CA LYS A 214 29.22 -18.78 5.99
C LYS A 214 28.91 -20.12 5.33
N ASN A 215 28.35 -21.06 6.09
CA ASN A 215 27.92 -22.37 5.60
C ASN A 215 26.51 -22.37 5.02
N ASN A 216 25.82 -21.21 4.91
CA ASN A 216 24.44 -21.03 4.45
C ASN A 216 23.39 -21.87 5.19
N ARG A 217 23.68 -22.36 6.42
CA ARG A 217 22.73 -23.16 7.20
C ARG A 217 21.69 -22.30 7.91
N TYR A 218 22.12 -21.21 8.54
CA TYR A 218 21.21 -20.27 9.19
C TYR A 218 21.02 -19.02 8.33
N ILE A 219 19.75 -18.63 8.16
CA ILE A 219 19.34 -17.43 7.41
C ILE A 219 18.31 -16.71 8.26
N ALA A 220 18.46 -15.40 8.39
CA ALA A 220 17.53 -14.54 9.10
C ALA A 220 17.28 -13.25 8.29
N ASN A 221 16.02 -12.90 8.11
CA ASN A 221 15.56 -11.66 7.52
C ASN A 221 14.68 -10.94 8.53
N GLY A 222 14.95 -9.68 8.80
CA GLY A 222 14.18 -8.91 9.77
C GLY A 222 13.98 -7.48 9.31
N HIS A 223 12.85 -6.86 9.72
CA HIS A 223 12.60 -5.47 9.46
C HIS A 223 11.90 -4.76 10.61
N ILE A 224 12.08 -3.45 10.65
CA ILE A 224 11.31 -2.51 11.46
C ILE A 224 10.71 -1.49 10.51
N VAL A 225 9.39 -1.26 10.63
CA VAL A 225 8.66 -0.26 9.86
C VAL A 225 7.92 0.66 10.83
N MET A 226 8.02 1.96 10.61
CA MET A 226 7.27 2.98 11.36
C MET A 226 6.53 3.86 10.34
N GLN A 227 5.24 4.01 10.49
CA GLN A 227 4.37 4.69 9.54
C GLN A 227 3.48 5.70 10.25
N ASP A 228 3.27 6.82 9.57
CA ASP A 228 2.45 7.93 10.01
C ASP A 228 1.73 8.50 8.79
N LEU A 229 0.40 8.35 8.72
CA LEU A 229 -0.42 8.73 7.59
C LEU A 229 -1.53 9.68 8.08
N MET A 230 -1.29 10.98 8.01
CA MET A 230 -2.23 12.03 8.42
C MET A 230 -2.92 12.66 7.22
N ASN A 231 -4.21 12.91 7.34
CA ASN A 231 -5.00 13.74 6.43
C ASN A 231 -5.86 14.71 7.23
N GLU A 232 -5.95 15.94 6.75
CA GLU A 232 -7.12 16.76 7.01
C GLU A 232 -8.33 16.18 6.27
N GLU A 233 -9.49 16.22 6.90
CA GLU A 233 -10.75 15.71 6.38
C GLU A 233 -11.78 16.82 6.31
N ASN A 234 -12.54 16.87 5.21
CA ASN A 234 -13.51 17.91 4.97
C ASN A 234 -14.91 17.41 4.58
N GLY A 235 -15.10 16.08 4.56
CA GLY A 235 -16.38 15.45 4.19
C GLY A 235 -16.80 15.65 2.74
N GLY A 236 -15.93 16.19 1.88
CA GLY A 236 -16.26 16.56 0.49
C GLY A 236 -16.90 17.93 0.35
N ILE A 237 -17.21 18.34 -0.88
CA ILE A 237 -17.94 19.57 -1.14
C ILE A 237 -19.40 19.45 -0.70
N GLN A 238 -19.98 20.52 -0.18
CA GLN A 238 -21.38 20.56 0.21
C GLN A 238 -22.31 20.32 -0.99
N ASP A 239 -23.45 19.68 -0.78
CA ASP A 239 -24.44 19.40 -1.83
C ASP A 239 -24.86 20.67 -2.58
N SER A 240 -25.00 21.79 -1.88
CA SER A 240 -25.29 23.12 -2.47
C SER A 240 -24.19 23.64 -3.40
N ASN A 241 -22.95 23.16 -3.27
CA ASN A 241 -21.80 23.54 -4.08
C ASN A 241 -21.53 22.58 -5.26
N VAL A 242 -22.15 21.39 -5.30
CA VAL A 242 -22.06 20.44 -6.41
C VAL A 242 -22.41 21.08 -7.75
N PRO A 243 -23.55 21.84 -7.89
CA PRO A 243 -23.87 22.52 -9.14
C PRO A 243 -22.83 23.57 -9.58
N TYR A 244 -22.17 24.23 -8.64
CA TYR A 244 -21.10 25.20 -8.95
C TYR A 244 -19.86 24.47 -9.49
N PHE A 245 -19.48 23.35 -8.90
CA PHE A 245 -18.39 22.51 -9.42
C PHE A 245 -18.71 22.03 -10.84
N GLU A 246 -19.93 21.52 -11.06
CA GLU A 246 -20.37 20.96 -12.35
C GLU A 246 -20.64 22.02 -13.43
N SER A 247 -20.86 23.29 -13.06
CA SER A 247 -21.14 24.39 -14.00
C SER A 247 -19.98 24.71 -14.94
N GLY A 248 -18.73 24.41 -14.52
CA GLY A 248 -17.54 24.80 -15.28
C GLY A 248 -17.29 26.32 -15.33
N ASN A 249 -18.02 27.10 -14.53
CA ASN A 249 -17.84 28.54 -14.46
C ASN A 249 -16.40 28.88 -14.01
N PRO A 250 -15.69 29.80 -14.70
CA PRO A 250 -14.35 30.23 -14.35
C PRO A 250 -14.16 30.71 -12.91
N GLU A 251 -15.20 31.23 -12.25
CA GLU A 251 -15.18 31.66 -10.85
C GLU A 251 -14.86 30.51 -9.89
N PHE A 252 -15.26 29.26 -10.22
CA PHE A 252 -15.06 28.07 -9.41
C PHE A 252 -13.83 27.24 -9.83
N LYS A 253 -12.95 27.78 -10.70
CA LYS A 253 -11.67 27.14 -11.06
C LYS A 253 -10.71 27.08 -9.88
N ASP A 254 -10.74 28.09 -9.04
CA ASP A 254 -10.13 28.01 -7.71
C ASP A 254 -11.05 27.16 -6.81
N ARG A 255 -10.64 25.92 -6.56
CA ARG A 255 -11.44 24.96 -5.80
C ARG A 255 -11.58 25.30 -4.33
N SER A 256 -10.74 26.22 -3.82
CA SER A 256 -10.80 26.69 -2.43
C SER A 256 -12.03 27.56 -2.12
N VAL A 257 -12.71 28.06 -3.17
CA VAL A 257 -13.96 28.84 -3.00
C VAL A 257 -15.19 27.95 -2.80
N LEU A 258 -15.12 26.65 -3.12
CA LEU A 258 -16.21 25.72 -2.91
C LEU A 258 -16.30 25.36 -1.43
N ALA A 259 -17.48 25.54 -0.84
CA ALA A 259 -17.71 25.16 0.55
C ALA A 259 -17.66 23.64 0.72
N VAL A 260 -17.04 23.21 1.80
CA VAL A 260 -16.92 21.81 2.23
C VAL A 260 -17.82 21.56 3.44
N ASN A 261 -18.10 20.28 3.75
CA ASN A 261 -19.01 19.93 4.83
C ASN A 261 -18.48 20.35 6.22
N PHE A 262 -17.15 20.28 6.44
CA PHE A 262 -16.45 20.76 7.62
C PHE A 262 -14.98 21.05 7.30
N ASN A 263 -14.29 21.79 8.16
CA ASN A 263 -12.90 22.24 7.92
C ASN A 263 -12.06 22.25 9.19
N ASP A 264 -12.38 21.40 10.14
CA ASP A 264 -11.83 21.36 11.49
C ASP A 264 -11.43 19.94 11.92
N ALA A 265 -11.47 18.97 10.98
CA ALA A 265 -11.23 17.57 11.29
C ALA A 265 -9.94 17.03 10.65
N GLU A 266 -9.28 16.11 11.35
CA GLU A 266 -8.14 15.36 10.84
C GLU A 266 -8.22 13.90 11.22
N ASN A 267 -7.63 13.03 10.42
CA ASN A 267 -7.42 11.66 10.81
C ASN A 267 -5.95 11.22 10.65
N ILE A 268 -5.57 10.25 11.45
CA ILE A 268 -4.23 9.70 11.42
C ILE A 268 -4.26 8.19 11.59
N LEU A 269 -3.57 7.47 10.68
CA LEU A 269 -3.27 6.06 10.84
C LEU A 269 -1.77 5.91 11.12
N LYS A 270 -1.42 5.39 12.31
CA LYS A 270 -0.04 5.09 12.69
C LYS A 270 0.17 3.61 12.89
N GLY A 271 1.37 3.14 12.56
CA GLY A 271 1.76 1.77 12.81
C GLY A 271 3.26 1.62 13.02
N LYS A 272 3.61 0.71 13.93
CA LYS A 272 4.98 0.27 14.17
C LYS A 272 4.99 -1.24 14.09
N ARG A 273 5.86 -1.79 13.27
CA ARG A 273 5.98 -3.24 13.12
C ARG A 273 7.42 -3.69 13.24
N PHE A 274 7.61 -4.73 14.05
CA PHE A 274 8.79 -5.56 14.05
C PHE A 274 8.47 -6.89 13.39
N PHE A 275 9.36 -7.38 12.53
CA PHE A 275 9.22 -8.66 11.85
C PHE A 275 10.56 -9.38 11.77
N LEU A 276 10.55 -10.70 12.01
CA LEU A 276 11.70 -11.57 11.88
C LEU A 276 11.26 -12.93 11.28
N ASP A 277 11.82 -13.31 10.13
CA ASP A 277 11.78 -14.68 9.60
C ASP A 277 13.18 -15.28 9.69
N HIS A 278 13.34 -16.34 10.46
CA HIS A 278 14.61 -17.03 10.52
C HIS A 278 14.46 -18.54 10.39
N ARG A 279 15.46 -19.15 9.77
CA ARG A 279 15.43 -20.58 9.50
C ARG A 279 16.80 -21.23 9.60
N TYR A 280 16.78 -22.51 9.95
CA TYR A 280 17.94 -23.36 9.97
C TYR A 280 17.77 -24.58 9.06
N LYS A 281 18.73 -24.80 8.15
CA LYS A 281 18.74 -25.95 7.23
C LYS A 281 19.37 -27.14 7.95
N LEU A 282 18.53 -28.13 8.30
CA LEU A 282 18.96 -29.36 8.96
C LEU A 282 19.69 -30.27 7.97
N LEU A 283 19.09 -30.46 6.78
CA LEU A 283 19.66 -31.23 5.68
C LEU A 283 20.05 -30.28 4.56
N GLN A 284 21.34 -30.26 4.23
CA GLN A 284 21.89 -29.51 3.12
C GLN A 284 22.96 -30.40 2.46
N GLU A 285 22.70 -30.82 1.25
CA GLU A 285 23.72 -31.54 0.49
C GLU A 285 24.74 -30.55 -0.11
N LYS A 286 25.99 -30.99 -0.20
CA LYS A 286 27.08 -30.19 -0.74
C LYS A 286 27.05 -30.10 -2.27
N ASP A 287 26.30 -30.98 -2.96
CA ASP A 287 26.20 -31.02 -4.42
C ASP A 287 24.90 -30.44 -4.93
N SER A 288 24.96 -29.85 -6.14
CA SER A 288 23.81 -29.27 -6.86
C SER A 288 22.67 -30.28 -7.20
N LEU A 289 22.92 -31.57 -7.01
CA LEU A 289 21.98 -32.68 -7.16
C LEU A 289 21.28 -33.08 -5.85
N ALA A 290 21.28 -32.22 -4.84
CA ALA A 290 20.67 -32.46 -3.54
C ALA A 290 19.24 -33.00 -3.65
N LYS A 291 19.06 -34.29 -3.38
CA LYS A 291 17.75 -34.97 -3.48
C LYS A 291 16.81 -34.55 -2.35
N ASN A 292 17.35 -34.23 -1.17
CA ASN A 292 16.55 -33.94 0.03
C ASN A 292 17.05 -32.68 0.74
N LYS A 293 16.17 -31.75 1.03
CA LYS A 293 16.43 -30.56 1.84
C LYS A 293 15.38 -30.47 2.93
N LEU A 294 15.80 -30.23 4.16
CA LEU A 294 14.90 -30.02 5.29
C LEU A 294 15.36 -28.79 6.05
N SER A 295 14.45 -27.87 6.28
CA SER A 295 14.67 -26.69 7.13
C SER A 295 13.52 -26.52 8.10
N ILE A 296 13.86 -25.99 9.27
CA ILE A 296 12.91 -25.50 10.28
C ILE A 296 13.12 -24.02 10.44
N GLY A 297 12.07 -23.30 10.70
CA GLY A 297 12.13 -21.85 10.90
C GLY A 297 11.01 -21.34 11.77
N ASN A 298 11.17 -20.09 12.17
CA ASN A 298 10.18 -19.36 12.93
C ASN A 298 10.02 -17.97 12.36
N ILE A 299 8.77 -17.51 12.31
CA ILE A 299 8.41 -16.11 12.03
C ILE A 299 7.89 -15.50 13.32
N ILE A 300 8.31 -14.28 13.61
CA ILE A 300 7.81 -13.47 14.71
C ILE A 300 7.45 -12.11 14.14
N SER A 301 6.24 -11.65 14.43
CA SER A 301 5.78 -10.31 14.09
C SER A 301 5.12 -9.69 15.31
N PHE A 302 5.37 -8.42 15.52
CA PHE A 302 4.65 -7.60 16.48
C PHE A 302 4.27 -6.29 15.79
N GLU A 303 2.99 -5.97 15.78
CA GLU A 303 2.47 -4.73 15.22
C GLU A 303 1.66 -3.98 16.28
N ASP A 304 2.00 -2.71 16.49
CA ASP A 304 1.24 -1.72 17.25
C ASP A 304 0.71 -0.69 16.26
N LYS A 305 -0.61 -0.64 16.10
CA LYS A 305 -1.31 0.19 15.11
C LYS A 305 -2.45 0.93 15.78
N TYR A 306 -2.68 2.19 15.38
CA TYR A 306 -3.88 2.90 15.77
C TYR A 306 -4.41 3.80 14.66
N TYR A 307 -5.71 4.00 14.67
CA TYR A 307 -6.42 5.02 13.93
C TYR A 307 -7.04 6.01 14.90
N GLU A 308 -6.91 7.29 14.59
CA GLU A 308 -7.43 8.39 15.40
C GLU A 308 -8.10 9.40 14.48
N TYR A 309 -9.29 9.85 14.86
CA TYR A 309 -10.03 10.93 14.24
C TYR A 309 -10.20 12.03 15.29
N ASN A 310 -9.84 13.25 14.94
CA ASN A 310 -9.96 14.44 15.77
C ASN A 310 -10.81 15.47 15.05
N GLN A 311 -11.69 16.16 15.75
CA GLN A 311 -12.49 17.29 15.27
C GLN A 311 -12.63 18.34 16.35
N GLU A 312 -12.51 19.63 16.01
CA GLU A 312 -12.57 20.71 17.00
C GLU A 312 -13.99 20.86 17.58
N ASP A 313 -15.01 20.93 16.70
CA ASP A 313 -16.41 21.13 17.09
C ASP A 313 -17.32 20.01 16.54
N GLN A 314 -18.40 19.70 17.28
CA GLN A 314 -19.45 18.83 16.79
C GLN A 314 -19.99 19.34 15.45
N ASN A 315 -20.25 18.41 14.51
CA ASN A 315 -20.79 18.73 13.19
C ASN A 315 -22.05 17.92 12.89
N ASP A 316 -23.08 18.56 12.40
CA ASP A 316 -24.37 17.95 12.05
C ASP A 316 -24.22 16.89 10.94
N TYR A 317 -23.11 16.88 10.19
CA TYR A 317 -22.80 15.86 9.20
C TYR A 317 -22.78 14.45 9.79
N PHE A 318 -22.33 14.31 11.07
CA PHE A 318 -22.29 13.04 11.80
C PHE A 318 -23.42 12.90 12.81
N GLY A 319 -24.18 13.97 13.07
CA GLY A 319 -25.28 14.03 14.02
C GLY A 319 -24.84 14.39 15.45
N GLU A 320 -25.66 14.04 16.44
CA GLU A 320 -25.44 14.36 17.84
C GLU A 320 -24.21 13.66 18.43
N ALA A 321 -23.48 14.37 19.28
CA ALA A 321 -22.31 13.85 20.00
C ALA A 321 -22.50 13.91 21.54
N PHE A 322 -21.74 13.09 22.27
CA PHE A 322 -21.72 13.11 23.75
C PHE A 322 -20.97 14.35 24.31
N GLN A 323 -20.10 14.96 23.51
CA GLN A 323 -19.41 16.21 23.80
C GLN A 323 -19.38 17.10 22.54
N GLN A 324 -19.33 18.41 22.70
CA GLN A 324 -19.48 19.36 21.59
C GLN A 324 -18.16 19.91 21.08
N GLU A 325 -17.10 19.86 21.87
CA GLU A 325 -15.78 20.39 21.55
C GLU A 325 -14.71 19.31 21.79
N ASP A 326 -13.56 19.43 21.13
CA ASP A 326 -12.40 18.53 21.28
C ASP A 326 -12.75 17.04 21.06
N LEU A 327 -13.50 16.74 20.01
CA LEU A 327 -13.94 15.39 19.70
C LEU A 327 -12.75 14.53 19.28
N ARG A 328 -12.62 13.38 19.93
CA ARG A 328 -11.51 12.46 19.65
C ARG A 328 -11.96 11.01 19.75
N ASP A 329 -11.83 10.30 18.65
CA ASP A 329 -12.03 8.85 18.55
C ASP A 329 -10.71 8.16 18.25
N ARG A 330 -10.32 7.21 19.08
CA ARG A 330 -9.08 6.47 18.89
C ARG A 330 -9.29 4.99 19.13
N VAL A 331 -8.93 4.21 18.12
CA VAL A 331 -8.90 2.75 18.18
C VAL A 331 -7.47 2.25 18.03
N THR A 332 -7.10 1.24 18.81
CA THR A 332 -5.77 0.63 18.82
C THR A 332 -5.82 -0.85 18.48
N LEU A 333 -4.77 -1.39 17.89
CA LEU A 333 -4.52 -2.81 17.72
C LEU A 333 -3.09 -3.12 18.12
N GLU A 334 -2.93 -4.02 19.09
CA GLU A 334 -1.68 -4.70 19.37
C GLU A 334 -1.82 -6.13 18.86
N ASP A 335 -0.95 -6.53 17.95
CA ASP A 335 -0.98 -7.84 17.30
C ASP A 335 0.38 -8.53 17.41
N PHE A 336 0.42 -9.64 18.14
CA PHE A 336 1.59 -10.50 18.25
C PHE A 336 1.34 -11.80 17.51
N TYR A 337 2.18 -12.08 16.51
CA TYR A 337 2.11 -13.29 15.71
C TYR A 337 3.42 -14.07 15.78
N THR A 338 3.33 -15.37 16.01
CA THR A 338 4.48 -16.28 15.86
C THR A 338 4.08 -17.56 15.15
N GLN A 339 4.95 -18.02 14.25
CA GLN A 339 4.73 -19.20 13.41
C GLN A 339 5.98 -20.08 13.39
N LEU A 340 5.84 -21.33 13.80
CA LEU A 340 6.86 -22.35 13.57
C LEU A 340 6.54 -23.11 12.28
N TYR A 341 7.56 -23.38 11.47
CA TYR A 341 7.37 -24.12 10.24
C TYR A 341 8.52 -25.10 9.96
N ALA A 342 8.15 -26.21 9.29
CA ALA A 342 9.08 -27.17 8.71
C ALA A 342 8.89 -27.20 7.19
N GLU A 343 9.97 -27.09 6.44
CA GLU A 343 9.97 -27.10 4.97
C GLU A 343 10.85 -28.25 4.49
N TYR A 344 10.24 -29.19 3.75
CA TYR A 344 10.91 -30.29 3.10
C TYR A 344 10.81 -30.15 1.58
N SER A 345 11.88 -30.42 0.88
CA SER A 345 11.92 -30.33 -0.57
C SER A 345 12.79 -31.44 -1.16
N ASN A 346 12.24 -32.16 -2.15
CA ASN A 346 13.01 -33.05 -2.98
C ASN A 346 12.48 -33.08 -4.44
N SER A 347 13.25 -33.70 -5.36
CA SER A 347 12.89 -33.76 -6.78
C SER A 347 11.64 -34.60 -7.07
N ILE A 348 11.31 -35.59 -6.21
CA ILE A 348 10.17 -36.49 -6.41
C ILE A 348 8.88 -35.89 -5.84
N LEU A 349 8.90 -35.47 -4.58
CA LEU A 349 7.72 -34.97 -3.88
C LEU A 349 7.44 -33.48 -4.15
N GLY A 350 8.46 -32.69 -4.54
CA GLY A 350 8.35 -31.25 -4.64
C GLY A 350 8.72 -30.55 -3.32
N LYS A 351 8.17 -29.38 -3.07
CA LYS A 351 8.37 -28.58 -1.86
C LYS A 351 7.08 -28.63 -1.03
N ILE A 352 7.21 -29.05 0.23
CA ILE A 352 6.13 -29.12 1.21
C ILE A 352 6.54 -28.28 2.41
N LYS A 353 5.68 -27.40 2.86
CA LYS A 353 5.84 -26.66 4.12
C LYS A 353 4.63 -26.96 5.00
N PHE A 354 4.87 -27.25 6.25
CA PHE A 354 3.86 -27.32 7.29
C PHE A 354 4.14 -26.26 8.33
N GLN A 355 3.10 -25.66 8.91
CA GLN A 355 3.24 -24.58 9.89
C GLN A 355 2.16 -24.67 10.96
N ILE A 356 2.55 -24.24 12.17
CA ILE A 356 1.67 -23.97 13.29
C ILE A 356 1.91 -22.53 13.72
N ALA A 357 0.86 -21.80 14.04
CA ALA A 357 0.98 -20.41 14.43
C ALA A 357 0.11 -20.08 15.63
N TYR A 358 0.52 -19.07 16.34
CA TYR A 358 -0.17 -18.45 17.45
C TYR A 358 -0.26 -16.95 17.19
N ASN A 359 -1.45 -16.41 17.39
CA ASN A 359 -1.72 -14.98 17.31
C ASN A 359 -2.39 -14.54 18.62
N ASN A 360 -1.90 -13.47 19.22
CA ASN A 360 -2.53 -12.77 20.34
C ASN A 360 -2.84 -11.36 19.90
N PHE A 361 -4.09 -10.94 20.05
CA PHE A 361 -4.58 -9.64 19.60
C PHE A 361 -5.30 -8.89 20.72
N ASN A 362 -5.21 -7.55 20.64
CA ASN A 362 -5.91 -6.63 21.52
C ASN A 362 -6.37 -5.43 20.70
N TYR A 363 -7.62 -5.45 20.24
CA TYR A 363 -8.24 -4.39 19.45
C TYR A 363 -9.26 -3.64 20.27
N GLY A 364 -9.29 -2.30 20.21
CA GLY A 364 -10.39 -1.54 20.76
C GLY A 364 -10.07 -0.13 21.23
N TYR A 365 -10.91 0.37 22.10
CA TYR A 365 -11.03 1.74 22.58
C TYR A 365 -10.65 1.85 24.04
N ASP A 366 -10.39 3.08 24.51
CA ASP A 366 -9.99 3.33 25.91
C ASP A 366 -11.21 3.54 26.85
N LYS A 367 -12.39 3.82 26.28
CA LYS A 367 -13.62 4.13 27.05
C LYS A 367 -14.67 3.05 26.83
N VAL A 368 -15.49 2.80 27.85
CA VAL A 368 -16.70 1.99 27.78
C VAL A 368 -17.88 2.89 27.47
N THR A 369 -18.75 2.50 26.56
CA THR A 369 -19.91 3.28 26.14
C THR A 369 -21.21 2.55 26.48
N PHE A 370 -22.21 3.30 26.99
CA PHE A 370 -23.56 2.83 27.19
C PHE A 370 -24.49 3.54 26.21
N ILE A 371 -25.25 2.75 25.44
CA ILE A 371 -26.31 3.26 24.56
C ILE A 371 -27.60 2.48 24.85
N ASP A 372 -28.70 3.21 25.10
CA ASP A 372 -30.01 2.62 25.40
C ASP A 372 -29.94 1.55 26.48
N ASN A 373 -29.19 1.81 27.54
CA ASN A 373 -28.91 0.88 28.64
C ASN A 373 -28.17 -0.41 28.26
N THR A 374 -27.61 -0.46 27.02
CA THR A 374 -26.77 -1.56 26.56
C THR A 374 -25.32 -1.18 26.71
N LEU A 375 -24.54 -2.03 27.37
CA LEU A 375 -23.09 -1.91 27.43
C LEU A 375 -22.45 -2.32 26.09
N ILE A 376 -21.69 -1.42 25.52
CA ILE A 376 -20.81 -1.74 24.40
C ILE A 376 -19.41 -1.99 24.95
N THR A 377 -18.85 -3.18 24.73
CA THR A 377 -17.48 -3.48 25.15
C THR A 377 -16.49 -2.53 24.49
N ASN A 378 -15.42 -2.23 25.20
CA ASN A 378 -14.39 -1.37 24.62
C ASN A 378 -13.25 -2.17 23.96
N ARG A 379 -13.13 -3.46 24.21
CA ARG A 379 -12.03 -4.28 23.69
C ARG A 379 -12.51 -5.64 23.18
N LEU A 380 -11.93 -6.04 22.03
CA LEU A 380 -11.88 -7.40 21.55
C LEU A 380 -10.43 -7.87 21.74
N LEU A 381 -10.21 -8.82 22.62
CA LEU A 381 -8.89 -9.36 22.93
C LEU A 381 -8.97 -10.88 23.03
N GLY A 382 -7.92 -11.54 22.64
CA GLY A 382 -7.88 -12.99 22.68
C GLY A 382 -6.70 -13.62 21.97
N ASP A 383 -6.83 -14.91 21.82
CA ASP A 383 -5.80 -15.79 21.25
C ASP A 383 -6.38 -16.61 20.12
N VAL A 384 -5.57 -16.87 19.09
CA VAL A 384 -5.91 -17.78 17.99
C VAL A 384 -4.75 -18.70 17.69
N TYR A 385 -5.04 -20.00 17.62
CA TYR A 385 -4.11 -21.04 17.22
C TYR A 385 -4.48 -21.54 15.83
N SER A 386 -3.51 -21.57 14.92
CA SER A 386 -3.76 -21.99 13.56
C SER A 386 -2.74 -23.01 13.05
N VAL A 387 -3.16 -23.79 12.08
CA VAL A 387 -2.30 -24.71 11.32
C VAL A 387 -2.42 -24.40 9.85
N GLY A 388 -1.38 -24.69 9.10
CA GLY A 388 -1.40 -24.47 7.67
C GLY A 388 -0.28 -25.19 6.95
N GLY A 389 -0.30 -25.10 5.62
CA GLY A 389 0.74 -25.69 4.82
C GLY A 389 0.72 -25.23 3.38
N THR A 390 1.87 -25.33 2.73
CA THR A 390 2.03 -25.04 1.32
C THR A 390 2.64 -26.24 0.59
N TYR A 391 2.22 -26.44 -0.63
CA TYR A 391 2.76 -27.41 -1.55
C TYR A 391 3.11 -26.78 -2.88
N SER A 392 4.27 -27.06 -3.44
CA SER A 392 4.60 -26.67 -4.80
C SER A 392 5.43 -27.72 -5.50
N LYS A 393 5.09 -28.00 -6.76
CA LYS A 393 5.82 -28.94 -7.60
C LYS A 393 5.74 -28.54 -9.06
N LYS A 394 6.89 -28.63 -9.74
CA LYS A 394 6.97 -28.49 -11.20
C LYS A 394 7.38 -29.82 -11.81
N ILE A 395 6.57 -30.34 -12.74
CA ILE A 395 6.78 -31.60 -13.47
C ILE A 395 6.83 -31.25 -14.95
N LYS A 396 8.04 -31.15 -15.52
CA LYS A 396 8.24 -30.71 -16.92
C LYS A 396 7.55 -29.36 -17.17
N LYS A 397 6.48 -29.37 -17.96
CA LYS A 397 5.68 -28.21 -18.36
C LYS A 397 4.49 -27.92 -17.44
N PHE A 398 4.24 -28.79 -16.47
CA PHE A 398 3.13 -28.66 -15.53
C PHE A 398 3.65 -28.18 -14.18
N SER A 399 2.99 -27.20 -13.56
CA SER A 399 3.23 -26.75 -12.19
C SER A 399 1.94 -26.84 -11.38
N LEU A 400 2.09 -27.25 -10.12
CA LEU A 400 1.02 -27.34 -9.14
C LEU A 400 1.46 -26.63 -7.88
N GLU A 401 0.61 -25.75 -7.37
CA GLU A 401 0.80 -25.00 -6.12
C GLU A 401 -0.47 -25.10 -5.30
N GLY A 402 -0.33 -25.20 -3.99
CA GLY A 402 -1.44 -25.21 -3.05
C GLY A 402 -1.03 -24.57 -1.73
N ASN A 403 -1.98 -23.91 -1.09
CA ASN A 403 -1.81 -23.31 0.22
C ASN A 403 -3.11 -23.44 1.01
N PHE A 404 -3.01 -23.76 2.29
CA PHE A 404 -4.15 -23.82 3.19
C PHE A 404 -3.80 -23.31 4.58
N GLY A 405 -4.80 -22.79 5.27
CA GLY A 405 -4.73 -22.39 6.67
C GLY A 405 -6.07 -22.60 7.36
N LEU A 406 -6.01 -22.90 8.66
CA LEU A 406 -7.19 -23.17 9.47
C LEU A 406 -6.92 -22.70 10.91
N ASN A 407 -7.81 -21.90 11.47
CA ASN A 407 -7.88 -21.65 12.91
C ASN A 407 -8.46 -22.88 13.59
N ILE A 408 -7.70 -23.49 14.49
CA ILE A 408 -8.09 -24.74 15.17
C ILE A 408 -8.64 -24.50 16.59
N SER A 409 -8.34 -23.32 17.16
CA SER A 409 -8.83 -22.90 18.49
C SER A 409 -8.65 -21.41 18.65
N GLY A 410 -9.45 -20.78 19.51
CA GLY A 410 -9.36 -19.37 19.90
C GLY A 410 -10.62 -18.58 19.57
N ASP A 411 -10.50 -17.25 19.57
CA ASP A 411 -11.61 -16.31 19.53
C ASP A 411 -12.15 -16.04 18.13
N PHE A 412 -11.39 -16.37 17.09
CA PHE A 412 -11.83 -16.26 15.70
C PHE A 412 -11.73 -17.58 14.96
N GLU A 413 -12.83 -17.97 14.35
CA GLU A 413 -12.84 -19.04 13.34
C GLU A 413 -12.33 -18.47 12.01
N GLY A 414 -11.66 -19.31 11.23
CA GLY A 414 -11.19 -18.92 9.90
C GLY A 414 -10.54 -20.09 9.18
N ASN A 415 -10.69 -20.10 7.87
CA ASN A 415 -9.99 -21.05 7.02
C ASN A 415 -9.81 -20.49 5.61
N TYR A 416 -8.77 -20.95 4.94
CA TYR A 416 -8.60 -20.72 3.52
C TYR A 416 -7.95 -21.93 2.84
N ILE A 417 -8.22 -22.08 1.57
CA ILE A 417 -7.52 -23.00 0.67
C ILE A 417 -7.35 -22.34 -0.70
N THR A 418 -6.13 -22.36 -1.22
CA THR A 418 -5.82 -21.93 -2.58
C THR A 418 -5.14 -23.06 -3.32
N GLY A 419 -5.47 -23.22 -4.60
CA GLY A 419 -4.82 -24.17 -5.47
C GLY A 419 -4.62 -23.56 -6.85
N LYS A 420 -3.42 -23.72 -7.43
CA LYS A 420 -3.11 -23.28 -8.79
C LYS A 420 -2.46 -24.42 -9.57
N ALA A 421 -2.99 -24.71 -10.74
CA ALA A 421 -2.40 -25.60 -11.72
C ALA A 421 -2.06 -24.79 -12.97
N ALA A 422 -0.83 -24.91 -13.48
CA ALA A 422 -0.44 -24.24 -14.71
C ALA A 422 0.28 -25.19 -15.66
N TYR A 423 0.05 -25.01 -16.95
CA TYR A 423 0.66 -25.79 -18.01
C TYR A 423 1.28 -24.89 -19.08
N GLN A 424 2.59 -25.06 -19.30
CA GLN A 424 3.37 -24.34 -20.30
C GLN A 424 3.24 -25.06 -21.65
N PHE A 425 2.37 -24.61 -22.54
CA PHE A 425 2.20 -25.20 -23.88
C PHE A 425 3.44 -24.98 -24.73
N THR A 426 3.91 -23.75 -24.80
CA THR A 426 5.13 -23.32 -25.48
C THR A 426 5.92 -22.41 -24.55
N ASP A 427 7.11 -21.97 -24.94
CA ASP A 427 7.90 -20.99 -24.15
C ASP A 427 7.19 -19.64 -23.96
N ASP A 428 6.16 -19.37 -24.78
CA ASP A 428 5.42 -18.11 -24.76
C ASP A 428 3.98 -18.26 -24.23
N ILE A 429 3.38 -19.47 -24.26
CA ILE A 429 1.97 -19.68 -23.92
C ILE A 429 1.86 -20.53 -22.67
N GLU A 430 1.32 -19.96 -21.61
CA GLU A 430 0.94 -20.64 -20.38
C GLU A 430 -0.57 -20.54 -20.16
N PHE A 431 -1.20 -21.65 -19.81
CA PHE A 431 -2.56 -21.69 -19.29
C PHE A 431 -2.53 -22.08 -17.82
N SER A 432 -3.32 -21.38 -16.98
CA SER A 432 -3.47 -21.72 -15.58
C SER A 432 -4.93 -21.69 -15.14
N ALA A 433 -5.23 -22.55 -14.16
CA ALA A 433 -6.49 -22.54 -13.42
C ALA A 433 -6.16 -22.40 -11.93
N LYS A 434 -6.89 -21.54 -11.23
CA LYS A 434 -6.73 -21.29 -9.81
C LYS A 434 -8.08 -21.36 -9.11
N ILE A 435 -8.09 -21.93 -7.92
CA ILE A 435 -9.24 -21.92 -7.02
C ILE A 435 -8.81 -21.23 -5.73
N ASN A 436 -9.71 -20.47 -5.14
CA ASN A 436 -9.54 -19.87 -3.82
C ASN A 436 -10.85 -20.01 -3.04
N HIS A 437 -10.76 -20.46 -1.81
CA HIS A 437 -11.82 -20.40 -0.82
C HIS A 437 -11.25 -19.75 0.42
N ASN A 438 -11.99 -18.77 0.98
CA ASN A 438 -11.67 -18.11 2.22
C ASN A 438 -12.94 -17.94 3.05
N SER A 439 -12.84 -18.16 4.36
CA SER A 439 -13.88 -17.86 5.35
C SER A 439 -13.21 -17.21 6.55
N LYS A 440 -13.53 -15.96 6.81
CA LYS A 440 -12.96 -15.21 7.93
C LYS A 440 -13.91 -14.16 8.47
N ALA A 441 -13.71 -13.76 9.72
CA ALA A 441 -14.44 -12.66 10.34
C ALA A 441 -14.24 -11.35 9.55
N PRO A 442 -15.26 -10.48 9.46
CA PRO A 442 -15.15 -9.14 8.87
C PRO A 442 -14.08 -8.31 9.54
N ASN A 443 -13.70 -7.15 8.93
CA ASN A 443 -12.76 -6.25 9.59
C ASN A 443 -13.31 -5.76 10.94
N TYR A 444 -12.41 -5.35 11.81
CA TYR A 444 -12.77 -4.99 13.19
C TYR A 444 -13.79 -3.85 13.28
N ASN A 445 -13.85 -2.89 12.36
CA ASN A 445 -14.83 -1.81 12.36
C ASN A 445 -16.26 -2.31 12.20
N TYR A 446 -16.48 -3.46 11.55
CA TYR A 446 -17.79 -4.09 11.50
C TYR A 446 -18.18 -4.71 12.85
N LEU A 447 -17.22 -5.27 13.59
CA LEU A 447 -17.45 -6.01 14.82
C LEU A 447 -17.60 -5.10 16.04
N LEU A 448 -16.76 -4.07 16.14
CA LEU A 448 -16.75 -3.13 17.27
C LEU A 448 -16.35 -1.75 16.78
N TYR A 449 -17.18 -0.74 17.05
CA TYR A 449 -16.85 0.66 16.85
C TYR A 449 -17.40 1.51 17.99
N GLN A 450 -16.61 2.48 18.44
CA GLN A 450 -17.02 3.48 19.42
C GLN A 450 -16.57 4.87 18.98
N SER A 451 -17.46 5.83 19.15
CA SER A 451 -17.25 7.23 18.80
C SER A 451 -17.87 8.14 19.85
N VAL A 452 -17.37 9.36 19.90
CA VAL A 452 -18.05 10.46 20.61
C VAL A 452 -19.36 10.85 19.94
N TYR A 453 -19.57 10.54 18.64
CA TYR A 453 -20.84 10.69 17.95
C TYR A 453 -21.78 9.55 18.33
N GLN A 454 -22.97 9.88 18.89
CA GLN A 454 -23.88 8.92 19.52
C GLN A 454 -24.29 7.80 18.56
N SER A 455 -24.56 8.14 17.32
CA SER A 455 -25.00 7.18 16.31
C SER A 455 -23.88 6.28 15.76
N TYR A 456 -22.61 6.53 16.08
CA TYR A 456 -21.46 5.74 15.61
C TYR A 456 -20.92 4.80 16.70
N ASN A 457 -21.81 4.07 17.34
CA ASN A 457 -21.47 3.10 18.38
C ASN A 457 -22.18 1.79 18.14
N TRP A 458 -21.43 0.67 18.08
CA TRP A 458 -21.99 -0.67 17.92
C TRP A 458 -21.03 -1.76 18.34
N GLN A 459 -21.60 -2.90 18.67
CA GLN A 459 -20.96 -4.20 18.78
C GLN A 459 -21.85 -5.20 18.04
N THR A 460 -21.30 -5.92 17.10
CA THR A 460 -22.04 -6.86 16.25
C THR A 460 -21.47 -8.27 16.37
N ASN A 461 -22.28 -9.25 16.03
CA ASN A 461 -21.88 -10.64 15.92
C ASN A 461 -22.19 -11.15 14.51
N PHE A 462 -21.44 -10.65 13.52
CA PHE A 462 -21.59 -11.06 12.13
C PHE A 462 -20.95 -12.42 11.87
N ASN A 463 -21.53 -13.16 10.94
CA ASN A 463 -20.95 -14.38 10.40
C ASN A 463 -19.63 -14.08 9.66
N ASN A 464 -18.79 -15.10 9.52
CA ASN A 464 -17.65 -15.04 8.64
C ASN A 464 -18.07 -14.78 7.19
N VAL A 465 -17.41 -13.83 6.55
CA VAL A 465 -17.54 -13.61 5.11
C VAL A 465 -16.89 -14.78 4.38
N LYS A 466 -17.64 -15.45 3.50
CA LYS A 466 -17.18 -16.63 2.74
C LYS A 466 -17.03 -16.25 1.28
N THR A 467 -15.82 -16.36 0.77
CA THR A 467 -15.50 -16.08 -0.63
C THR A 467 -15.05 -17.35 -1.31
N GLN A 468 -15.61 -17.67 -2.47
CA GLN A 468 -15.20 -18.76 -3.33
C GLN A 468 -14.90 -18.20 -4.71
N ASN A 469 -13.73 -18.49 -5.22
CA ASN A 469 -13.23 -17.93 -6.46
C ASN A 469 -12.63 -19.02 -7.35
N VAL A 470 -12.88 -18.92 -8.65
CA VAL A 470 -12.24 -19.72 -9.69
C VAL A 470 -11.73 -18.79 -10.78
N GLU A 471 -10.43 -18.84 -11.04
CA GLU A 471 -9.78 -18.05 -12.10
C GLU A 471 -9.21 -19.01 -13.18
N PHE A 472 -9.41 -18.62 -14.43
CA PHE A 472 -8.73 -19.19 -15.60
C PHE A 472 -7.89 -18.10 -16.26
N ALA A 473 -6.61 -18.37 -16.51
CA ALA A 473 -5.74 -17.41 -17.15
C ALA A 473 -4.94 -18.03 -18.30
N LEU A 474 -4.85 -17.26 -19.38
CA LEU A 474 -3.97 -17.49 -20.52
C LEU A 474 -2.93 -16.35 -20.54
N ASN A 475 -1.66 -16.70 -20.39
CA ASN A 475 -0.54 -15.75 -20.43
C ASN A 475 0.27 -15.97 -21.71
N SER A 476 0.39 -14.92 -22.53
CA SER A 476 1.22 -14.92 -23.73
C SER A 476 1.67 -13.52 -24.11
N ASN A 477 2.99 -13.33 -24.20
CA ASN A 477 3.55 -12.07 -24.68
C ASN A 477 3.21 -11.81 -26.15
N LYS A 478 3.06 -12.87 -26.96
CA LYS A 478 2.74 -12.76 -28.41
C LYS A 478 1.28 -12.52 -28.66
N ILE A 479 0.38 -13.23 -27.96
CA ILE A 479 -1.08 -13.16 -28.15
C ILE A 479 -1.65 -12.07 -27.27
N ALA A 480 -1.92 -12.37 -26.01
CA ALA A 480 -2.41 -11.49 -24.96
C ALA A 480 -2.38 -12.23 -23.64
N ASN A 481 -2.46 -11.47 -22.51
CA ASN A 481 -2.82 -12.03 -21.23
C ASN A 481 -4.33 -11.85 -21.04
N VAL A 482 -5.03 -12.93 -20.80
CA VAL A 482 -6.48 -12.95 -20.58
C VAL A 482 -6.74 -13.72 -19.29
N SER A 483 -7.54 -13.15 -18.40
CA SER A 483 -8.07 -13.89 -17.24
C SER A 483 -9.58 -13.74 -17.14
N VAL A 484 -10.21 -14.80 -16.68
CA VAL A 484 -11.63 -14.88 -16.33
C VAL A 484 -11.70 -15.33 -14.89
N ASP A 485 -12.36 -14.55 -14.07
CA ASP A 485 -12.48 -14.76 -12.65
C ASP A 485 -13.96 -14.79 -12.26
N ILE A 486 -14.39 -15.83 -11.59
CA ILE A 486 -15.76 -16.05 -11.13
C ILE A 486 -15.74 -16.19 -9.62
N THR A 487 -16.37 -15.26 -8.93
CA THR A 487 -16.39 -15.21 -7.47
C THR A 487 -17.81 -15.27 -6.93
N SER A 488 -18.03 -16.09 -5.90
CA SER A 488 -19.23 -16.10 -5.08
C SER A 488 -18.89 -15.62 -3.67
N ILE A 489 -19.69 -14.70 -3.13
CA ILE A 489 -19.52 -14.14 -1.79
C ILE A 489 -20.80 -14.39 -0.99
N ASN A 490 -20.69 -14.99 0.18
CA ASN A 490 -21.78 -15.16 1.12
C ASN A 490 -21.47 -14.38 2.39
N ASP A 491 -22.52 -13.94 3.09
CA ASP A 491 -22.41 -13.19 4.33
C ASP A 491 -21.57 -11.88 4.14
N TYR A 492 -21.70 -11.22 2.98
CA TYR A 492 -20.96 -10.00 2.66
C TYR A 492 -21.28 -8.87 3.63
N THR A 493 -20.28 -8.26 4.24
CA THR A 493 -20.43 -7.11 5.13
C THR A 493 -20.19 -5.80 4.40
N TYR A 494 -21.04 -4.81 4.69
CA TYR A 494 -20.97 -3.49 4.07
C TYR A 494 -21.44 -2.41 5.03
N PHE A 495 -21.01 -1.19 4.82
CA PHE A 495 -21.55 0.00 5.48
C PHE A 495 -22.62 0.62 4.60
N LYS A 496 -23.67 1.17 5.22
CA LYS A 496 -24.74 1.88 4.53
C LYS A 496 -25.27 3.02 5.41
N LYS A 497 -25.73 4.10 4.76
CA LYS A 497 -26.40 5.22 5.41
C LYS A 497 -27.79 4.81 5.89
N VAL A 498 -28.08 5.04 7.19
CA VAL A 498 -29.41 4.81 7.78
C VAL A 498 -30.26 6.06 7.55
N THR A 499 -31.47 5.87 7.02
CA THR A 499 -32.35 6.97 6.62
C THR A 499 -32.75 7.87 7.79
N ASP A 500 -33.02 7.28 8.95
CA ASP A 500 -33.59 8.01 10.09
C ASP A 500 -32.56 8.90 10.82
N THR A 501 -31.30 8.49 10.84
CA THR A 501 -30.24 9.20 11.57
C THR A 501 -29.21 9.86 10.65
N GLY A 502 -29.20 9.52 9.36
CA GLY A 502 -28.19 9.96 8.43
C GLY A 502 -26.79 9.33 8.66
N SER A 503 -26.62 8.56 9.74
CA SER A 503 -25.35 7.94 10.12
C SER A 503 -25.04 6.70 9.31
N ILE A 504 -23.75 6.35 9.24
CA ILE A 504 -23.29 5.12 8.59
C ILE A 504 -23.27 3.99 9.61
N LYS A 505 -23.85 2.84 9.25
CA LYS A 505 -23.92 1.63 10.10
C LYS A 505 -23.45 0.40 9.35
N PRO A 506 -22.93 -0.62 10.06
CA PRO A 506 -22.55 -1.90 9.47
C PRO A 506 -23.76 -2.80 9.25
N PHE A 507 -23.75 -3.53 8.15
CA PHE A 507 -24.75 -4.54 7.79
C PHE A 507 -24.07 -5.78 7.23
N GLN A 508 -24.81 -6.88 7.19
CA GLN A 508 -24.40 -8.11 6.52
C GLN A 508 -25.51 -8.58 5.58
N SER A 509 -25.14 -8.93 4.34
CA SER A 509 -26.07 -9.42 3.32
C SER A 509 -26.48 -10.86 3.63
N ASP A 510 -27.78 -11.13 3.57
CA ASP A 510 -28.36 -12.47 3.66
C ASP A 510 -28.41 -13.20 2.31
N LYS A 511 -28.01 -12.52 1.22
CA LYS A 511 -27.99 -13.05 -0.14
C LYS A 511 -26.56 -13.24 -0.63
N SER A 512 -26.38 -14.26 -1.44
CA SER A 512 -25.13 -14.53 -2.13
C SER A 512 -24.93 -13.56 -3.28
N ILE A 513 -23.72 -13.05 -3.41
CA ILE A 513 -23.28 -12.17 -4.49
C ILE A 513 -22.45 -12.98 -5.48
N SER A 514 -22.76 -12.88 -6.77
CA SER A 514 -21.93 -13.46 -7.85
C SER A 514 -21.25 -12.33 -8.60
N TYR A 515 -19.94 -12.39 -8.72
CA TYR A 515 -19.10 -11.41 -9.37
C TYR A 515 -18.23 -12.06 -10.45
N LEU A 516 -18.35 -11.60 -11.69
CA LEU A 516 -17.56 -12.02 -12.83
C LEU A 516 -16.65 -10.91 -13.28
N THR A 517 -15.37 -11.22 -13.50
CA THR A 517 -14.38 -10.31 -14.06
C THR A 517 -13.70 -10.96 -15.26
N VAL A 518 -13.60 -10.25 -16.37
CA VAL A 518 -12.82 -10.64 -17.55
C VAL A 518 -11.78 -9.55 -17.81
N LYS A 519 -10.50 -9.91 -17.73
CA LYS A 519 -9.39 -8.98 -17.94
C LYS A 519 -8.60 -9.35 -19.19
N LEU A 520 -8.30 -8.35 -20.01
CA LEU A 520 -7.45 -8.44 -21.19
C LEU A 520 -6.28 -7.45 -21.06
N GLU A 521 -5.05 -7.95 -21.20
CA GLU A 521 -3.86 -7.12 -21.26
C GLU A 521 -3.03 -7.45 -22.51
N LYS A 522 -2.70 -6.43 -23.30
CA LYS A 522 -1.87 -6.59 -24.50
C LYS A 522 -1.09 -5.33 -24.83
N GLU A 523 0.21 -5.47 -24.95
CA GLU A 523 1.10 -4.48 -25.56
C GLU A 523 1.33 -4.83 -27.02
N ILE A 524 0.96 -3.93 -27.93
CA ILE A 524 1.16 -4.05 -29.38
C ILE A 524 2.30 -3.12 -29.76
N LYS A 525 3.37 -3.65 -30.34
CA LYS A 525 4.55 -2.88 -30.75
C LYS A 525 4.66 -2.80 -32.26
N TYR A 526 4.85 -1.57 -32.75
CA TYR A 526 5.17 -1.32 -34.13
C TYR A 526 6.37 -0.37 -34.23
N LYS A 527 7.53 -0.90 -34.61
CA LYS A 527 8.81 -0.15 -34.61
C LYS A 527 9.10 0.49 -33.25
N LYS A 528 9.03 1.82 -33.18
CA LYS A 528 9.32 2.62 -31.97
C LYS A 528 8.05 3.03 -31.21
N PHE A 529 6.89 2.69 -31.73
CA PHE A 529 5.61 2.93 -31.09
C PHE A 529 5.09 1.68 -30.41
N ALA A 530 4.36 1.85 -29.34
CA ALA A 530 3.65 0.79 -28.66
C ALA A 530 2.30 1.30 -28.16
N LEU A 531 1.29 0.41 -28.22
CA LEU A 531 -0.01 0.60 -27.61
C LEU A 531 -0.18 -0.46 -26.51
N ASP A 532 -0.18 -0.02 -25.26
CA ASP A 532 -0.35 -0.88 -24.08
C ASP A 532 -1.80 -0.78 -23.59
N ASN A 533 -2.53 -1.88 -23.66
CA ASN A 533 -3.94 -1.97 -23.32
C ASN A 533 -4.15 -2.82 -22.09
N SER A 534 -4.97 -2.33 -21.17
CA SER A 534 -5.56 -3.08 -20.06
C SER A 534 -7.05 -2.78 -20.06
N ILE A 535 -7.87 -3.80 -20.22
CA ILE A 535 -9.34 -3.68 -20.30
C ILE A 535 -9.91 -4.72 -19.34
N VAL A 536 -10.89 -4.30 -18.53
CA VAL A 536 -11.64 -5.19 -17.65
C VAL A 536 -13.11 -4.98 -17.89
N TYR A 537 -13.82 -6.07 -18.11
CA TYR A 537 -15.26 -6.17 -18.09
C TYR A 537 -15.69 -6.83 -16.79
N GLN A 538 -16.71 -6.30 -16.14
CA GLN A 538 -17.22 -6.79 -14.87
C GLN A 538 -18.75 -6.87 -14.90
N THR A 539 -19.30 -7.87 -14.22
CA THR A 539 -20.74 -7.93 -13.95
C THR A 539 -21.01 -8.56 -12.59
N VAL A 540 -22.03 -8.05 -11.92
CA VAL A 540 -22.45 -8.48 -10.60
C VAL A 540 -23.91 -8.91 -10.65
N LYS A 541 -24.20 -10.05 -10.01
CA LYS A 541 -25.57 -10.43 -9.65
C LYS A 541 -25.66 -10.35 -8.12
N ASP A 542 -26.41 -9.35 -7.65
CA ASP A 542 -26.59 -9.01 -6.25
C ASP A 542 -28.02 -8.49 -6.02
N ASP A 543 -28.86 -9.30 -5.38
CA ASP A 543 -30.26 -8.97 -5.15
C ASP A 543 -30.45 -7.82 -4.13
N ASN A 544 -29.44 -7.54 -3.31
CA ASN A 544 -29.47 -6.48 -2.28
C ASN A 544 -28.83 -5.15 -2.78
N ASN A 545 -28.20 -5.15 -3.96
CA ASN A 545 -27.49 -4.00 -4.54
C ASN A 545 -26.46 -3.37 -3.58
N VAL A 546 -25.63 -4.22 -2.94
CA VAL A 546 -24.64 -3.80 -1.94
C VAL A 546 -23.19 -3.95 -2.43
N PHE A 547 -22.99 -4.54 -3.61
CA PHE A 547 -21.69 -4.73 -4.23
C PHE A 547 -21.66 -4.08 -5.62
N ASN A 548 -21.25 -2.81 -5.67
CA ASN A 548 -21.30 -2.00 -6.87
C ASN A 548 -19.93 -1.83 -7.50
N VAL A 549 -19.84 -2.13 -8.82
CA VAL A 549 -18.64 -1.96 -9.64
C VAL A 549 -18.98 -1.38 -11.01
N PRO A 550 -18.07 -0.64 -11.67
CA PRO A 550 -18.27 -0.23 -13.06
C PRO A 550 -18.18 -1.45 -13.99
N GLU A 551 -19.04 -1.52 -14.99
CA GLU A 551 -19.06 -2.61 -15.96
C GLU A 551 -17.75 -2.70 -16.78
N ILE A 552 -17.18 -1.56 -17.13
CA ILE A 552 -15.95 -1.46 -17.91
C ILE A 552 -14.95 -0.57 -17.20
N VAL A 553 -13.70 -1.06 -17.08
CA VAL A 553 -12.54 -0.27 -16.68
C VAL A 553 -11.44 -0.45 -17.72
N THR A 554 -10.89 0.64 -18.25
CA THR A 554 -9.82 0.55 -19.25
C THR A 554 -8.73 1.58 -19.05
N ARG A 555 -7.50 1.16 -19.36
CA ARG A 555 -6.32 2.00 -19.48
C ARG A 555 -5.56 1.65 -20.75
N ASN A 556 -5.44 2.62 -21.66
CA ASN A 556 -4.79 2.46 -22.94
C ASN A 556 -3.69 3.51 -23.08
N THR A 557 -2.45 3.08 -23.29
CA THR A 557 -1.30 3.98 -23.38
C THR A 557 -0.64 3.83 -24.74
N LEU A 558 -0.74 4.88 -25.55
CA LEU A 558 0.02 5.00 -26.79
C LEU A 558 1.32 5.73 -26.48
N TYR A 559 2.48 5.11 -26.75
CA TYR A 559 3.76 5.73 -26.49
C TYR A 559 4.80 5.47 -27.59
N TYR A 560 5.73 6.41 -27.68
CA TYR A 560 6.94 6.33 -28.50
C TYR A 560 8.15 6.14 -27.59
N SER A 561 9.12 5.29 -27.97
CA SER A 561 10.36 5.12 -27.24
C SER A 561 11.56 4.97 -28.17
N ASN A 562 12.64 5.69 -27.87
CA ASN A 562 13.87 5.65 -28.67
C ASN A 562 15.11 6.12 -27.89
N TYR A 563 16.26 5.74 -28.39
CA TYR A 563 17.55 6.29 -27.97
C TYR A 563 18.00 7.45 -28.89
N PHE A 564 18.51 8.50 -28.29
CA PHE A 564 19.05 9.69 -28.95
C PHE A 564 20.49 9.94 -28.55
N PHE A 565 21.19 10.82 -29.27
CA PHE A 565 22.55 11.28 -28.97
C PHE A 565 23.51 10.11 -28.72
N LYS A 566 23.67 9.20 -29.69
CA LYS A 566 24.53 7.99 -29.57
C LYS A 566 24.21 7.15 -28.31
N LYS A 567 22.92 7.03 -27.93
CA LYS A 567 22.38 6.32 -26.75
C LYS A 567 22.65 7.02 -25.43
N ALA A 568 23.04 8.28 -25.39
CA ALA A 568 23.19 9.03 -24.14
C ALA A 568 21.85 9.38 -23.47
N LEU A 569 20.78 9.53 -24.26
CA LEU A 569 19.43 9.78 -23.83
C LEU A 569 18.51 8.66 -24.30
N PHE A 570 17.80 8.01 -23.38
CA PHE A 570 16.61 7.21 -23.70
C PHE A 570 15.36 8.04 -23.39
N LEU A 571 14.47 8.18 -24.36
CA LEU A 571 13.23 8.95 -24.26
C LEU A 571 12.03 8.04 -24.47
N GLN A 572 11.04 8.15 -23.57
CA GLN A 572 9.68 7.61 -23.76
C GLN A 572 8.67 8.74 -23.55
N THR A 573 7.76 8.89 -24.49
CA THR A 573 6.69 9.90 -24.41
C THR A 573 5.40 9.33 -24.96
N GLY A 574 4.28 9.72 -24.40
CA GLY A 574 3.00 9.17 -24.81
C GLY A 574 1.81 9.79 -24.13
N VAL A 575 0.66 9.25 -24.47
CA VAL A 575 -0.66 9.61 -23.92
C VAL A 575 -1.28 8.35 -23.32
N THR A 576 -1.82 8.48 -22.10
CA THR A 576 -2.61 7.45 -21.43
C THR A 576 -4.05 7.88 -21.38
N PHE A 577 -4.93 7.04 -21.88
CA PHE A 577 -6.38 7.13 -21.73
C PHE A 577 -6.83 6.23 -20.60
N ASN A 578 -7.60 6.76 -19.64
CA ASN A 578 -8.23 5.99 -18.57
C ASN A 578 -9.74 6.28 -18.61
N TYR A 579 -10.53 5.23 -18.44
CA TYR A 579 -11.99 5.32 -18.42
C TYR A 579 -12.60 4.21 -17.57
N PHE A 580 -13.71 4.49 -16.92
CA PHE A 580 -14.61 3.51 -16.33
C PHE A 580 -16.06 3.93 -16.53
N SER A 581 -16.96 2.95 -16.69
CA SER A 581 -18.39 3.20 -16.90
C SER A 581 -19.05 3.75 -15.64
N LYS A 582 -20.20 4.40 -15.80
CA LYS A 582 -21.01 4.88 -14.67
C LYS A 582 -21.51 3.71 -13.83
N TYR A 583 -21.55 3.91 -12.53
CA TYR A 583 -22.07 2.97 -11.54
C TYR A 583 -22.38 3.68 -10.23
N TYR A 584 -23.10 3.03 -9.32
CA TYR A 584 -23.32 3.52 -7.96
C TYR A 584 -22.03 3.43 -7.14
N MET A 585 -21.20 4.47 -7.29
CA MET A 585 -19.90 4.54 -6.63
C MET A 585 -20.06 4.68 -5.12
N ASN A 586 -19.32 3.91 -4.35
CA ASN A 586 -19.37 3.96 -2.88
C ASN A 586 -19.00 5.35 -2.36
N GLY A 587 -19.75 5.82 -1.35
CA GLY A 587 -19.44 7.03 -0.60
C GLY A 587 -18.31 6.78 0.40
N TYR A 588 -17.69 7.85 0.87
CA TYR A 588 -16.62 7.81 1.86
C TYR A 588 -17.08 8.46 3.17
N ASP A 589 -16.90 7.76 4.28
CA ASP A 589 -17.12 8.28 5.62
C ASP A 589 -15.76 8.58 6.27
N PRO A 590 -15.45 9.85 6.56
CA PRO A 590 -14.14 10.24 7.09
C PRO A 590 -13.95 9.87 8.57
N LEU A 591 -15.03 9.73 9.35
CA LEU A 591 -14.97 9.32 10.76
C LEU A 591 -14.54 7.85 10.88
N LEU A 592 -15.17 6.98 10.11
CA LEU A 592 -14.82 5.56 10.02
C LEU A 592 -13.56 5.31 9.21
N ALA A 593 -13.22 6.21 8.29
CA ALA A 593 -12.28 6.00 7.19
C ALA A 593 -12.60 4.73 6.39
N GLU A 594 -13.89 4.53 6.09
CA GLU A 594 -14.44 3.40 5.35
C GLU A 594 -15.31 3.89 4.20
N PHE A 595 -15.54 2.99 3.24
CA PHE A 595 -16.49 3.25 2.16
C PHE A 595 -17.84 2.64 2.48
N TYR A 596 -18.92 3.37 2.14
CA TYR A 596 -20.30 2.91 2.33
C TYR A 596 -21.06 2.83 1.01
N VAL A 597 -21.99 1.91 0.95
CA VAL A 597 -22.85 1.69 -0.22
C VAL A 597 -23.89 2.81 -0.32
N GLN A 598 -24.03 3.37 -1.52
CA GLN A 598 -25.11 4.28 -1.91
C GLN A 598 -25.70 3.87 -3.25
N THR A 599 -26.97 4.18 -3.45
CA THR A 599 -27.74 3.91 -4.69
C THR A 599 -28.50 5.14 -5.17
N ASP A 600 -28.11 6.34 -4.71
CA ASP A 600 -28.82 7.59 -4.99
C ASP A 600 -28.41 8.17 -6.34
N ARG A 601 -27.10 8.12 -6.67
CA ARG A 601 -26.56 8.68 -7.90
C ARG A 601 -25.43 7.82 -8.44
N GLU A 602 -25.43 7.62 -9.76
CA GLU A 602 -24.31 7.02 -10.47
C GLU A 602 -23.21 8.04 -10.78
N TYR A 603 -21.97 7.63 -10.61
CA TYR A 603 -20.75 8.40 -10.89
C TYR A 603 -19.85 7.65 -11.87
N GLY A 604 -18.97 8.37 -12.56
CA GLY A 604 -18.09 7.80 -13.57
C GLY A 604 -18.49 8.19 -14.99
N GLY A 605 -18.00 7.44 -15.98
CA GLY A 605 -18.29 7.72 -17.39
C GLY A 605 -17.49 8.90 -17.98
N PHE A 606 -16.50 9.43 -17.26
CA PHE A 606 -15.67 10.51 -17.74
C PHE A 606 -14.30 10.03 -18.24
N PRO A 607 -13.85 10.49 -19.43
CA PRO A 607 -12.54 10.14 -19.96
C PRO A 607 -11.44 10.97 -19.29
N ARG A 608 -10.32 10.33 -18.95
CA ARG A 608 -9.13 11.00 -18.42
C ARG A 608 -7.95 10.77 -19.35
N PHE A 609 -7.33 11.83 -19.79
CA PHE A 609 -6.12 11.78 -20.60
C PHE A 609 -4.94 12.35 -19.85
N ASP A 610 -3.85 11.59 -19.80
CA ASP A 610 -2.57 12.00 -19.24
C ASP A 610 -1.51 12.00 -20.33
N PHE A 611 -0.73 13.08 -20.45
CA PHE A 611 0.47 13.13 -21.29
C PHE A 611 1.72 12.99 -20.44
N PHE A 612 2.72 12.26 -20.92
CA PHE A 612 3.96 12.09 -20.18
C PHE A 612 5.19 12.13 -21.06
N VAL A 613 6.31 12.56 -20.45
CA VAL A 613 7.66 12.51 -20.99
C VAL A 613 8.58 11.93 -19.93
N ASN A 614 9.16 10.78 -20.21
CA ASN A 614 10.14 10.11 -19.35
C ASN A 614 11.48 10.05 -20.07
N ALA A 615 12.53 10.47 -19.39
CA ALA A 615 13.88 10.50 -19.92
C ALA A 615 14.85 9.75 -19.00
N LYS A 616 15.82 9.02 -19.57
CA LYS A 616 16.95 8.44 -18.83
C LYS A 616 18.24 8.95 -19.40
N ILE A 617 19.05 9.57 -18.55
CA ILE A 617 20.40 10.05 -18.83
C ILE A 617 21.34 9.39 -17.83
N GLN A 618 22.16 8.45 -18.31
CA GLN A 618 23.01 7.64 -17.43
C GLN A 618 22.21 6.96 -16.31
N GLN A 619 22.41 7.35 -15.06
CA GLN A 619 21.74 6.80 -13.86
C GLN A 619 20.53 7.63 -13.40
N ALA A 620 20.30 8.81 -13.99
CA ALA A 620 19.17 9.66 -13.67
C ALA A 620 17.98 9.37 -14.59
N ARG A 621 16.79 9.34 -14.02
CA ARG A 621 15.50 9.23 -14.71
C ARG A 621 14.67 10.45 -14.37
N ILE A 622 14.14 11.12 -15.37
CA ILE A 622 13.36 12.34 -15.24
C ILE A 622 11.96 12.05 -15.75
N TYR A 623 10.96 12.48 -15.01
CA TYR A 623 9.54 12.28 -15.30
C TYR A 623 8.84 13.63 -15.35
N ILE A 624 8.09 13.88 -16.42
CA ILE A 624 7.16 15.00 -16.54
C ILE A 624 5.82 14.39 -16.94
N LYS A 625 4.75 14.73 -16.22
CA LYS A 625 3.41 14.23 -16.50
C LYS A 625 2.39 15.35 -16.37
N ALA A 626 1.59 15.53 -17.41
CA ALA A 626 0.40 16.37 -17.41
C ALA A 626 -0.82 15.44 -17.18
N GLU A 627 -1.32 15.40 -15.93
CA GLU A 627 -2.44 14.55 -15.55
C GLU A 627 -3.77 15.24 -15.83
N HIS A 628 -4.76 14.48 -16.35
CA HIS A 628 -6.12 14.94 -16.65
C HIS A 628 -6.15 16.22 -17.47
N PHE A 629 -5.33 16.29 -18.53
CA PHE A 629 -5.19 17.52 -19.33
C PHE A 629 -6.48 17.91 -20.09
N ASN A 630 -7.42 16.97 -20.23
CA ASN A 630 -8.72 17.20 -20.84
C ASN A 630 -9.80 17.68 -19.86
N SER A 631 -9.51 17.90 -18.59
CA SER A 631 -10.51 18.24 -17.56
C SER A 631 -11.36 19.47 -17.88
N ALA A 632 -10.82 20.42 -18.65
CA ALA A 632 -11.56 21.63 -19.07
C ALA A 632 -12.48 21.43 -20.30
N TRP A 633 -12.44 20.26 -20.99
CA TRP A 633 -13.11 20.05 -22.28
C TRP A 633 -14.20 18.99 -22.24
N THR A 634 -14.17 18.10 -21.22
CA THR A 634 -15.01 16.90 -21.19
C THR A 634 -16.10 16.94 -20.11
N GLY A 635 -16.39 18.11 -19.58
CA GLY A 635 -17.35 18.30 -18.48
C GLY A 635 -16.68 18.31 -17.12
N TYR A 636 -17.44 18.68 -16.10
CA TYR A 636 -16.96 18.80 -14.71
C TYR A 636 -17.70 17.83 -13.77
N ASP A 637 -18.16 16.69 -14.29
CA ASP A 637 -18.85 15.62 -13.56
C ASP A 637 -17.89 14.48 -13.13
N TYR A 638 -16.61 14.82 -12.92
CA TYR A 638 -15.58 13.85 -12.54
C TYR A 638 -15.42 13.73 -11.02
N TYR A 639 -15.76 12.55 -10.49
CA TYR A 639 -15.77 12.26 -9.05
C TYR A 639 -14.99 10.97 -8.74
N SER A 640 -14.42 10.93 -7.52
CA SER A 640 -13.75 9.76 -6.93
C SER A 640 -14.61 9.08 -5.87
N ALA A 641 -15.57 9.80 -5.31
CA ALA A 641 -16.67 9.36 -4.46
C ALA A 641 -17.76 10.44 -4.49
N PRO A 642 -19.00 10.18 -4.07
CA PRO A 642 -20.00 11.23 -3.85
C PRO A 642 -19.41 12.42 -3.12
N ASN A 643 -19.63 13.62 -3.66
CA ASN A 643 -19.11 14.90 -3.15
C ASN A 643 -17.57 15.04 -3.07
N HIS A 644 -16.82 14.07 -3.57
CA HIS A 644 -15.37 14.11 -3.65
C HIS A 644 -14.93 14.16 -5.12
N PRO A 645 -14.75 15.36 -5.70
CA PRO A 645 -14.27 15.48 -7.07
C PRO A 645 -12.91 14.79 -7.27
N TYR A 646 -12.71 14.21 -8.45
CA TYR A 646 -11.39 13.80 -8.91
C TYR A 646 -10.55 15.05 -9.19
N ARG A 647 -9.24 14.87 -9.35
CA ARG A 647 -8.33 16.01 -9.55
C ARG A 647 -8.48 16.65 -10.92
N ASP A 648 -8.35 17.98 -10.93
CA ASP A 648 -8.22 18.78 -12.14
C ASP A 648 -6.87 18.58 -12.81
N PHE A 649 -6.67 19.24 -13.95
CA PHE A 649 -5.39 19.31 -14.64
C PHE A 649 -4.24 19.67 -13.69
N THR A 650 -3.19 18.86 -13.74
CA THR A 650 -1.99 19.04 -12.90
C THR A 650 -0.76 18.59 -13.65
N ILE A 651 0.31 19.40 -13.58
CA ILE A 651 1.62 19.04 -14.11
C ILE A 651 2.50 18.57 -12.96
N ARG A 652 3.15 17.41 -13.14
CA ARG A 652 4.09 16.83 -12.20
C ARG A 652 5.47 16.68 -12.81
N PHE A 653 6.47 16.94 -11.98
CA PHE A 653 7.87 16.70 -12.27
C PHE A 653 8.43 15.69 -11.27
N GLY A 654 9.27 14.77 -11.73
CA GLY A 654 9.94 13.83 -10.86
C GLY A 654 11.33 13.47 -11.35
N ILE A 655 12.20 13.09 -10.42
CA ILE A 655 13.55 12.59 -10.70
C ILE A 655 13.82 11.36 -9.84
N VAL A 656 14.42 10.34 -10.42
CA VAL A 656 14.99 9.19 -9.72
C VAL A 656 16.46 9.08 -10.07
N TRP A 657 17.29 9.03 -9.05
CA TRP A 657 18.72 8.94 -9.21
C TRP A 657 19.29 7.74 -8.45
N ASN A 658 19.95 6.85 -9.18
CA ASN A 658 20.56 5.65 -8.64
C ASN A 658 22.09 5.82 -8.56
N PHE A 659 22.65 5.58 -7.39
CA PHE A 659 24.08 5.62 -7.14
C PHE A 659 24.59 4.22 -6.80
N PHE A 660 25.62 3.80 -7.51
CA PHE A 660 26.37 2.56 -7.26
C PHE A 660 27.79 2.97 -6.86
N LEU A 661 28.15 2.84 -5.58
CA LEU A 661 29.41 3.32 -5.00
C LEU A 661 30.53 2.29 -5.06
#